data_631adc233174731d675000b652d009da
#
_entry.id   631adc233174731d675000b652d009da
#
_cell.length_a   1.000
_cell.length_b   1.000
_cell.length_c   1.000
_cell.angle_alpha   90.00
_cell.angle_beta   90.00
_cell.angle_gamma   90.00
#
_symmetry.space_group_name_H-M   'P 1'
#
loop_
_entity.id
_entity.type
_entity.pdbx_description
1 polymer ?
#
loop_
_entity_poly.entity_id
_entity_poly.type
_entity_poly.pdbx_seq_one_letter_code
_entity_poly.pdbx_strand_id
1 'polypeptide(L)'
;MSRASGDSLNRNPSDHAPMASVMDAYLSRRTVLRGGLGAAVTMMVGTGLASWLGDAQATTLGQPPAGPSPSPLALGFQSIPGSRTDACTVAPGYSAHVLAPWGTPLNDRANPWKADGSNSAADQANAMGMHHDGMQFFPLEGRSDAGLLAINFEYIDTQALHPNGPTQDAQGRRPAEEARKEINAHGVGVVRLDKVNGRWQVVMNDPLNRRFTTATPMAIAGPLRGTAHVRTRFSPDGTQARGTNNNCGNGYTPWGTYLTCEENWPGIFVNKAPLSTDQRRLGIATSSGQHRWETAAGDPSEVDDEFARFDVTPRGDSATDDYRNEASTYGYIVEIDPFDAQAPATKRTALGRFRHEGCCPGLPVAGKPLVWYMGDDSNNEYLYKFVSDAVWDPADASPADRLATGAKYLDKGTLYVARFDADGSGVWLPLTVNAATVSGATLGTLYGDLAGILLDTRSAADAVGATPMDRPEWTAVNPLNGDVYLTLTNNSVRTPANVDAANPRGPNRHGHIIRWHDSDDHTHFTWDIFVFGANATGAPDINRSGLTELNQFASPDGMRFDGRGILWFETDNGETSVTDYTNDQLLAVIPTQLVDASGKQVPVDARNQVDLRRFFVGPNGCEVTGLAFTPDHTTLFLNIQHPDNWPWRDDATVATPAHQRVRPRSATVVIQRNDGGPIGVG
;
A
#
# COMPACT_ATOMS: atom_id res chain seq x y z
N MET A 1 21.11 16.26 9.53
CA MET A 1 21.72 15.00 9.04
C MET A 1 21.04 14.72 7.73
N SER A 2 21.77 14.49 6.64
CA SER A 2 21.16 14.24 5.33
C SER A 2 20.31 12.96 5.41
N ARG A 3 19.05 13.06 5.00
CA ARG A 3 18.23 11.89 4.66
C ARG A 3 19.05 11.05 3.69
N ALA A 4 19.39 9.82 4.05
CA ALA A 4 19.76 8.84 3.06
C ALA A 4 18.47 8.63 2.25
N SER A 5 18.40 9.19 1.05
CA SER A 5 17.26 8.96 0.16
C SER A 5 17.13 7.46 -0.03
N GLY A 6 15.94 6.90 0.16
CA GLY A 6 15.64 5.50 -0.11
C GLY A 6 15.99 5.07 -1.54
N ASP A 7 16.21 6.03 -2.43
CA ASP A 7 16.61 5.88 -3.83
C ASP A 7 17.84 4.98 -4.06
N SER A 8 18.79 4.90 -3.12
CA SER A 8 19.97 4.05 -3.32
C SER A 8 19.69 2.55 -3.14
N LEU A 9 18.61 2.20 -2.46
CA LEU A 9 18.18 0.81 -2.21
C LEU A 9 17.17 0.31 -3.25
N ASN A 10 16.55 1.23 -4.00
CA ASN A 10 15.42 0.98 -4.89
C ASN A 10 15.78 1.04 -6.38
N ARG A 11 16.85 0.35 -6.82
CA ARG A 11 17.20 0.25 -8.24
C ARG A 11 16.83 -1.12 -8.79
N ASN A 12 16.13 -1.14 -9.93
CA ASN A 12 16.00 -2.35 -10.72
C ASN A 12 17.39 -2.70 -11.33
N PRO A 13 18.05 -3.79 -10.93
CA PRO A 13 19.35 -4.17 -11.44
C PRO A 13 19.29 -4.96 -12.78
N SER A 14 18.13 -5.07 -13.43
CA SER A 14 18.03 -5.80 -14.69
C SER A 14 18.71 -5.06 -15.84
N ASP A 15 19.43 -5.80 -16.70
CA ASP A 15 20.11 -5.29 -17.90
C ASP A 15 19.21 -5.30 -19.16
N HIS A 16 17.87 -5.27 -18.98
CA HIS A 16 16.96 -5.25 -20.13
C HIS A 16 17.14 -3.98 -20.97
N ALA A 17 17.06 -4.17 -22.29
CA ALA A 17 17.15 -3.06 -23.24
C ALA A 17 16.05 -2.02 -22.91
N PRO A 18 16.39 -0.71 -22.91
CA PRO A 18 15.42 0.34 -22.68
C PRO A 18 14.24 0.22 -23.67
N MET A 19 13.02 0.48 -23.19
CA MET A 19 11.81 0.43 -24.01
C MET A 19 11.91 1.26 -25.29
N ALA A 20 12.72 2.33 -25.30
CA ALA A 20 13.01 3.12 -26.49
C ALA A 20 13.58 2.28 -27.65
N SER A 21 14.46 1.32 -27.38
CA SER A 21 15.04 0.45 -28.42
C SER A 21 14.04 -0.60 -28.92
N VAL A 22 13.05 -0.97 -28.09
CA VAL A 22 11.94 -1.86 -28.48
C VAL A 22 10.91 -1.09 -29.31
N MET A 23 10.65 0.18 -28.97
CA MET A 23 9.75 1.08 -29.69
C MET A 23 10.27 1.45 -31.08
N ASP A 24 11.57 1.73 -31.24
CA ASP A 24 12.19 2.00 -32.55
C ASP A 24 12.06 0.80 -33.49
N ALA A 25 12.19 -0.42 -32.98
CA ALA A 25 11.96 -1.65 -33.75
C ALA A 25 10.48 -1.83 -34.17
N TYR A 26 9.54 -1.30 -33.38
CA TYR A 26 8.09 -1.37 -33.66
C TYR A 26 7.62 -0.26 -34.61
N LEU A 27 8.16 0.96 -34.49
CA LEU A 27 7.81 2.10 -35.35
C LEU A 27 8.34 1.94 -36.78
N SER A 28 9.48 1.27 -36.95
CA SER A 28 10.06 0.96 -38.28
C SER A 28 9.17 0.00 -39.09
N ARG A 29 8.30 -0.78 -38.46
CA ARG A 29 7.34 -1.69 -39.13
C ARG A 29 5.98 -1.07 -39.46
N ARG A 30 5.64 0.10 -38.89
CA ARG A 30 4.32 0.73 -39.06
C ARG A 30 4.20 1.71 -40.24
N THR A 31 5.27 1.98 -40.97
CA THR A 31 5.21 2.86 -42.15
C THR A 31 4.58 2.20 -43.39
N VAL A 32 4.17 0.93 -43.30
CA VAL A 32 3.66 0.16 -44.48
C VAL A 32 2.13 -0.04 -44.49
N LEU A 33 1.39 0.29 -43.43
CA LEU A 33 -0.07 0.03 -43.39
C LEU A 33 -0.89 1.28 -42.96
N ARG A 34 -0.87 2.33 -43.77
CA ARG A 34 -1.93 3.34 -43.78
C ARG A 34 -2.67 3.29 -45.12
N GLY A 35 -3.81 2.63 -45.10
CA GLY A 35 -4.76 2.63 -46.21
C GLY A 35 -5.98 1.79 -45.86
N GLY A 36 -7.10 2.46 -45.55
CA GLY A 36 -8.41 1.90 -45.82
C GLY A 36 -9.36 1.66 -44.65
N LEU A 37 -10.41 2.44 -44.69
CA LEU A 37 -11.82 2.17 -44.34
C LEU A 37 -12.30 2.45 -42.91
N GLY A 38 -13.05 3.56 -42.84
CA GLY A 38 -14.09 3.79 -41.82
C GLY A 38 -15.39 3.05 -42.17
N ALA A 39 -16.20 2.85 -41.17
CA ALA A 39 -17.64 3.07 -41.14
C ALA A 39 -18.34 2.24 -40.05
N ALA A 40 -19.06 2.96 -39.21
CA ALA A 40 -20.37 2.64 -38.64
C ALA A 40 -20.59 1.31 -37.90
N VAL A 41 -20.90 1.40 -36.61
CA VAL A 41 -21.96 0.57 -36.00
C VAL A 41 -22.82 1.43 -35.07
N THR A 42 -24.05 1.52 -35.49
CA THR A 42 -25.18 2.14 -34.83
C THR A 42 -25.84 1.15 -33.87
N MET A 43 -26.26 1.64 -32.70
CA MET A 43 -27.29 1.15 -31.78
C MET A 43 -27.93 -0.24 -32.01
N MET A 44 -28.00 -1.01 -30.93
CA MET A 44 -29.20 -1.80 -30.61
C MET A 44 -29.43 -1.84 -29.10
N VAL A 45 -30.43 -1.10 -28.66
CA VAL A 45 -31.15 -1.32 -27.40
C VAL A 45 -32.13 -2.45 -27.64
N GLY A 46 -31.98 -3.58 -26.96
CA GLY A 46 -32.91 -4.71 -27.00
C GLY A 46 -33.72 -4.76 -25.71
N THR A 47 -34.98 -4.40 -25.82
CA THR A 47 -36.05 -4.63 -24.85
C THR A 47 -36.40 -6.10 -24.78
N GLY A 48 -36.55 -6.67 -23.57
CA GLY A 48 -37.11 -7.99 -23.41
C GLY A 48 -37.07 -8.55 -22.02
N LEU A 49 -37.99 -8.11 -21.15
CA LEU A 49 -38.44 -8.90 -19.99
C LEU A 49 -39.83 -8.40 -19.57
N ALA A 50 -40.86 -8.99 -20.17
CA ALA A 50 -42.21 -8.90 -19.64
C ALA A 50 -42.89 -10.23 -19.92
N SER A 51 -43.11 -10.99 -18.88
CA SER A 51 -44.29 -11.88 -18.74
C SER A 51 -44.07 -12.78 -17.51
N TRP A 52 -44.73 -12.41 -16.43
CA TRP A 52 -45.31 -13.32 -15.41
C TRP A 52 -45.73 -12.47 -14.19
N LEU A 53 -46.93 -11.86 -14.28
CA LEU A 53 -47.73 -11.52 -13.10
C LEU A 53 -49.20 -11.41 -13.58
N GLY A 54 -50.02 -12.21 -12.96
CA GLY A 54 -51.46 -12.24 -13.22
C GLY A 54 -52.17 -11.04 -12.56
N ASP A 55 -53.37 -10.80 -13.08
CA ASP A 55 -54.27 -9.72 -12.73
C ASP A 55 -54.51 -9.47 -11.25
N ALA A 56 -54.17 -8.25 -10.79
CA ALA A 56 -54.79 -7.62 -9.62
C ALA A 56 -55.08 -6.18 -9.98
N GLN A 57 -56.35 -5.79 -9.85
CA GLN A 57 -56.89 -4.47 -10.16
C GLN A 57 -56.15 -3.36 -9.40
N ALA A 58 -55.57 -2.42 -10.14
CA ALA A 58 -54.90 -1.24 -9.61
C ALA A 58 -55.94 -0.15 -9.25
N THR A 59 -56.11 0.11 -7.98
CA THR A 59 -56.62 1.38 -7.51
C THR A 59 -55.55 2.45 -7.68
N THR A 60 -55.84 3.48 -8.47
CA THR A 60 -55.01 4.67 -8.64
C THR A 60 -54.84 5.43 -7.33
N LEU A 61 -53.74 5.15 -6.62
CA LEU A 61 -53.22 6.09 -5.61
C LEU A 61 -52.29 7.06 -6.34
N GLY A 62 -52.57 8.36 -6.17
CA GLY A 62 -51.80 9.43 -6.76
C GLY A 62 -50.31 9.28 -6.46
N GLN A 63 -49.49 9.46 -7.50
CA GLN A 63 -48.03 9.49 -7.39
C GLN A 63 -47.63 10.55 -6.39
N PRO A 64 -46.84 10.22 -5.32
CA PRO A 64 -46.31 11.26 -4.45
C PRO A 64 -45.47 12.23 -5.29
N PRO A 65 -45.45 13.53 -4.98
CA PRO A 65 -44.62 14.47 -5.70
C PRO A 65 -43.18 13.97 -5.69
N ALA A 66 -42.54 13.98 -6.86
CA ALA A 66 -41.12 13.65 -6.97
C ALA A 66 -40.36 14.56 -5.98
N GLY A 67 -39.76 13.95 -4.97
CA GLY A 67 -38.85 14.66 -4.09
C GLY A 67 -37.73 15.30 -4.93
N PRO A 68 -37.12 16.37 -4.47
CA PRO A 68 -35.99 16.96 -5.17
C PRO A 68 -34.98 15.87 -5.49
N SER A 69 -34.54 15.78 -6.74
CA SER A 69 -33.44 14.90 -7.14
C SER A 69 -32.27 15.15 -6.19
N PRO A 70 -31.63 14.12 -5.64
CA PRO A 70 -30.48 14.33 -4.77
C PRO A 70 -29.47 15.21 -5.51
N SER A 71 -28.97 16.23 -4.84
CA SER A 71 -27.93 17.08 -5.39
C SER A 71 -26.75 16.20 -5.81
N PRO A 72 -26.10 16.45 -6.96
CA PRO A 72 -24.94 15.69 -7.36
C PRO A 72 -23.87 15.78 -6.27
N LEU A 73 -23.13 14.68 -6.03
CA LEU A 73 -22.02 14.65 -5.10
C LEU A 73 -21.05 15.79 -5.44
N ALA A 74 -20.63 16.57 -4.44
CA ALA A 74 -19.65 17.64 -4.63
C ALA A 74 -18.74 17.72 -3.41
N LEU A 75 -17.46 18.08 -3.63
CA LEU A 75 -16.57 18.37 -2.52
C LEU A 75 -17.08 19.60 -1.75
N GLY A 76 -17.39 19.41 -0.48
CA GLY A 76 -17.99 20.40 0.43
C GLY A 76 -16.97 21.27 1.16
N PHE A 77 -15.73 21.32 0.71
CA PHE A 77 -14.67 22.13 1.29
C PHE A 77 -13.90 22.88 0.19
N GLN A 78 -13.29 24.01 0.56
CA GLN A 78 -12.37 24.72 -0.32
C GLN A 78 -10.96 24.18 -0.11
N SER A 79 -10.17 24.17 -1.17
CA SER A 79 -8.75 23.81 -1.07
C SER A 79 -8.04 24.75 -0.11
N ILE A 80 -7.27 24.17 0.84
CA ILE A 80 -6.47 24.96 1.77
C ILE A 80 -5.10 25.31 1.16
N PRO A 81 -4.48 26.43 1.58
CA PRO A 81 -3.11 26.75 1.20
C PRO A 81 -2.13 25.72 1.76
N GLY A 82 -0.93 25.64 1.18
CA GLY A 82 0.17 24.87 1.74
C GLY A 82 0.56 25.37 3.13
N SER A 83 1.16 24.49 3.93
CA SER A 83 1.62 24.78 5.29
C SER A 83 2.97 24.12 5.54
N ARG A 84 3.82 24.81 6.30
CA ARG A 84 5.10 24.29 6.81
C ARG A 84 5.15 24.39 8.35
N THR A 85 4.00 24.35 8.98
CA THR A 85 3.90 24.35 10.44
C THR A 85 4.15 22.96 11.00
N ASP A 86 4.71 22.91 12.21
CA ASP A 86 4.89 21.66 12.94
C ASP A 86 3.59 21.24 13.64
N ALA A 87 2.53 21.14 12.86
CA ALA A 87 1.17 20.79 13.27
C ALA A 87 0.35 20.36 12.07
N CYS A 88 -0.70 19.58 12.30
CA CYS A 88 -1.70 19.29 11.28
C CYS A 88 -2.49 20.56 10.90
N THR A 89 -2.75 20.76 9.62
CA THR A 89 -3.65 21.79 9.10
C THR A 89 -4.81 21.11 8.40
N VAL A 90 -6.03 21.42 8.79
CA VAL A 90 -7.26 20.81 8.22
C VAL A 90 -8.13 21.87 7.53
N ALA A 91 -8.98 21.45 6.62
CA ALA A 91 -9.95 22.34 5.99
C ALA A 91 -10.86 23.02 7.04
N PRO A 92 -11.28 24.27 6.82
CA PRO A 92 -12.21 24.97 7.73
C PRO A 92 -13.50 24.18 7.96
N GLY A 93 -13.95 24.12 9.21
CA GLY A 93 -15.12 23.35 9.62
C GLY A 93 -14.82 21.92 10.05
N TYR A 94 -13.55 21.53 10.07
CA TYR A 94 -13.08 20.24 10.55
C TYR A 94 -12.20 20.41 11.80
N SER A 95 -12.12 19.35 12.60
CA SER A 95 -11.21 19.20 13.73
C SER A 95 -10.36 17.95 13.55
N ALA A 96 -9.16 17.97 14.12
CA ALA A 96 -8.22 16.84 14.08
C ALA A 96 -7.67 16.58 15.49
N HIS A 97 -7.66 15.32 15.92
CA HIS A 97 -7.06 14.95 17.20
C HIS A 97 -6.23 13.67 17.08
N VAL A 98 -5.21 13.58 17.93
CA VAL A 98 -4.28 12.46 17.99
C VAL A 98 -4.98 11.24 18.59
N LEU A 99 -4.83 10.10 17.94
CA LEU A 99 -5.32 8.80 18.41
C LEU A 99 -4.16 7.80 18.40
N ALA A 100 -4.02 7.05 19.49
CA ALA A 100 -3.14 5.89 19.59
C ALA A 100 -1.69 6.14 19.08
N PRO A 101 -0.98 7.21 19.50
CA PRO A 101 0.38 7.44 19.07
C PRO A 101 1.31 6.31 19.50
N TRP A 102 2.46 6.14 18.82
CA TRP A 102 3.49 5.16 19.16
C TRP A 102 3.69 5.03 20.68
N GLY A 103 3.74 3.78 21.16
CA GLY A 103 3.92 3.45 22.58
C GLY A 103 2.65 3.55 23.43
N THR A 104 1.47 3.84 22.85
CA THR A 104 0.20 3.73 23.57
C THR A 104 -0.05 2.27 23.97
N PRO A 105 -0.24 1.96 25.28
CA PRO A 105 -0.53 0.60 25.74
C PRO A 105 -1.82 0.04 25.15
N LEU A 106 -1.82 -1.25 24.80
CA LEU A 106 -3.00 -1.99 24.36
C LEU A 106 -3.59 -2.83 25.49
N ASN A 107 -2.81 -3.11 26.52
CA ASN A 107 -3.19 -3.89 27.70
C ASN A 107 -2.30 -3.54 28.89
N ASP A 108 -2.63 -4.10 30.08
CA ASP A 108 -1.93 -3.84 31.35
C ASP A 108 -0.51 -4.44 31.44
N ARG A 109 -0.06 -5.17 30.40
CA ARG A 109 1.31 -5.70 30.34
C ARG A 109 2.33 -4.66 29.88
N ALA A 110 1.87 -3.55 29.29
CA ALA A 110 2.73 -2.45 28.91
C ALA A 110 2.64 -1.31 29.92
N ASN A 111 3.79 -0.77 30.34
CA ASN A 111 3.83 0.47 31.09
C ASN A 111 3.42 1.65 30.18
N PRO A 112 2.89 2.75 30.77
CA PRO A 112 2.65 3.98 30.04
C PRO A 112 3.91 4.45 29.27
N TRP A 113 3.71 5.05 28.12
CA TRP A 113 4.80 5.61 27.32
C TRP A 113 5.63 6.63 28.11
N LYS A 114 6.94 6.57 27.96
CA LYS A 114 7.90 7.44 28.62
C LYS A 114 8.61 8.32 27.59
N ALA A 115 8.60 9.63 27.82
CA ALA A 115 9.18 10.62 26.92
C ALA A 115 10.72 10.51 26.78
N ASP A 116 11.40 9.82 27.70
CA ASP A 116 12.84 9.57 27.63
C ASP A 116 13.22 8.35 26.77
N GLY A 117 12.23 7.61 26.24
CA GLY A 117 12.47 6.40 25.45
C GLY A 117 12.88 5.16 26.25
N SER A 118 12.72 5.17 27.58
CA SER A 118 13.15 4.08 28.48
C SER A 118 12.14 2.94 28.64
N ASN A 119 11.05 2.91 27.87
CA ASN A 119 10.20 1.72 27.83
C ASN A 119 10.99 0.50 27.34
N SER A 120 10.68 -0.67 27.90
CA SER A 120 11.35 -1.94 27.56
C SER A 120 10.85 -2.53 26.24
N ALA A 121 11.54 -3.58 25.74
CA ALA A 121 11.04 -4.39 24.63
C ALA A 121 9.70 -5.08 24.96
N ALA A 122 9.50 -5.49 26.22
CA ALA A 122 8.25 -6.09 26.68
C ALA A 122 7.09 -5.08 26.69
N ASP A 123 7.34 -3.82 27.06
CA ASP A 123 6.35 -2.73 26.90
C ASP A 123 5.99 -2.56 25.43
N GLN A 124 6.99 -2.48 24.54
CA GLN A 124 6.78 -2.25 23.11
C GLN A 124 6.01 -3.39 22.44
N ALA A 125 6.20 -4.64 22.88
CA ALA A 125 5.43 -5.80 22.38
C ALA A 125 3.92 -5.70 22.68
N ASN A 126 3.52 -4.88 23.65
CA ASN A 126 2.14 -4.72 24.13
C ASN A 126 1.59 -3.30 23.93
N ALA A 127 2.25 -2.52 23.09
CA ALA A 127 1.89 -1.13 22.79
C ALA A 127 1.85 -0.89 21.27
N MET A 128 1.30 0.23 20.86
CA MET A 128 1.32 0.70 19.46
C MET A 128 2.75 0.75 18.93
N GLY A 129 2.94 0.30 17.70
CA GLY A 129 4.21 0.35 16.98
C GLY A 129 4.61 1.76 16.54
N MET A 130 5.71 1.84 15.79
CA MET A 130 6.28 3.09 15.31
C MET A 130 6.02 3.23 13.80
N HIS A 131 6.03 4.45 13.27
CA HIS A 131 5.78 4.76 11.86
C HIS A 131 4.47 4.12 11.35
N HIS A 132 3.36 4.67 11.86
CA HIS A 132 2.01 4.29 11.43
C HIS A 132 1.84 4.48 9.93
N ASP A 133 1.32 3.45 9.25
CA ASP A 133 1.16 3.41 7.81
C ASP A 133 -0.21 2.85 7.41
N GLY A 134 -0.29 2.02 6.38
CA GLY A 134 -1.54 1.45 5.87
C GLY A 134 -2.48 0.98 6.97
N MET A 135 -3.78 1.25 6.83
CA MET A 135 -4.77 0.87 7.82
C MET A 135 -6.16 0.59 7.25
N GLN A 136 -6.95 -0.16 8.01
CA GLN A 136 -8.34 -0.47 7.69
C GLN A 136 -9.20 -0.46 8.95
N PHE A 137 -10.33 0.25 8.88
CA PHE A 137 -11.35 0.18 9.92
C PHE A 137 -12.34 -0.97 9.63
N PHE A 138 -12.54 -1.84 10.60
CA PHE A 138 -13.50 -2.95 10.58
C PHE A 138 -14.61 -2.68 11.58
N PRO A 139 -15.81 -2.30 11.12
CA PRO A 139 -16.90 -1.98 12.01
C PRO A 139 -17.37 -3.21 12.79
N LEU A 140 -17.61 -3.07 14.08
CA LEU A 140 -18.27 -4.10 14.86
C LEU A 140 -19.78 -4.01 14.65
N GLU A 141 -20.38 -5.12 14.21
CA GLU A 141 -21.84 -5.19 13.95
C GLU A 141 -22.34 -4.08 12.99
N GLY A 142 -21.49 -3.62 12.05
CA GLY A 142 -21.83 -2.55 11.12
C GLY A 142 -21.87 -1.14 11.72
N ARG A 143 -21.42 -0.95 12.95
CA ARG A 143 -21.44 0.33 13.68
C ARG A 143 -20.41 1.31 13.14
N SER A 144 -20.73 2.62 13.22
CA SER A 144 -19.83 3.73 12.87
C SER A 144 -19.18 4.40 14.10
N ASP A 145 -19.45 3.89 15.31
CA ASP A 145 -18.93 4.40 16.57
C ASP A 145 -18.15 3.35 17.38
N ALA A 146 -17.95 2.16 16.80
CA ALA A 146 -17.21 1.06 17.41
C ALA A 146 -16.63 0.13 16.34
N GLY A 147 -15.34 -0.23 16.47
CA GLY A 147 -14.69 -1.09 15.48
C GLY A 147 -13.30 -1.53 15.91
N LEU A 148 -12.66 -2.27 15.00
CA LEU A 148 -11.25 -2.62 15.08
C LEU A 148 -10.51 -1.80 14.03
N LEU A 149 -9.38 -1.22 14.38
CA LEU A 149 -8.46 -0.60 13.44
C LEU A 149 -7.24 -1.50 13.30
N ALA A 150 -7.03 -2.07 12.12
CA ALA A 150 -5.79 -2.73 11.78
C ALA A 150 -4.83 -1.68 11.21
N ILE A 151 -3.61 -1.59 11.73
CA ILE A 151 -2.64 -0.54 11.40
C ILE A 151 -1.26 -1.18 11.18
N ASN A 152 -0.60 -0.82 10.10
CA ASN A 152 0.80 -1.15 9.84
C ASN A 152 1.74 -0.25 10.63
N PHE A 153 2.92 -0.78 10.96
CA PHE A 153 4.05 -0.09 11.57
C PHE A 153 5.29 -0.41 10.75
N GLU A 154 5.60 0.47 9.81
CA GLU A 154 6.53 0.18 8.73
C GLU A 154 7.98 0.23 9.18
N TYR A 155 8.43 1.38 9.68
CA TYR A 155 9.80 1.65 10.07
C TYR A 155 9.94 2.01 11.55
N ILE A 156 11.16 2.36 11.93
CA ILE A 156 11.51 2.87 13.27
C ILE A 156 12.47 4.06 13.17
N ASP A 157 12.26 5.07 14.01
CA ASP A 157 13.27 6.03 14.37
C ASP A 157 14.06 5.53 15.59
N THR A 158 15.23 4.94 15.34
CA THR A 158 16.06 4.38 16.41
C THR A 158 16.56 5.44 17.39
N GLN A 159 16.66 6.73 16.99
CA GLN A 159 17.01 7.81 17.88
C GLN A 159 15.86 8.16 18.85
N ALA A 160 14.63 8.12 18.35
CA ALA A 160 13.45 8.30 19.18
C ALA A 160 13.10 7.06 20.01
N LEU A 161 13.38 5.86 19.50
CA LEU A 161 13.01 4.59 20.16
C LEU A 161 13.84 4.34 21.44
N HIS A 162 15.12 4.73 21.45
CA HIS A 162 16.04 4.52 22.57
C HIS A 162 16.39 5.82 23.31
N PRO A 163 16.74 5.77 24.62
CA PRO A 163 17.05 7.00 25.39
C PRO A 163 18.16 7.86 24.79
N ASN A 164 19.20 7.23 24.24
CA ASN A 164 20.38 7.89 23.68
C ASN A 164 20.67 7.41 22.23
N GLY A 165 19.64 6.93 21.52
CA GLY A 165 19.80 6.24 20.24
C GLY A 165 20.34 4.81 20.41
N PRO A 166 20.51 4.07 19.28
CA PRO A 166 20.96 2.67 19.31
C PRO A 166 22.41 2.56 19.77
N THR A 167 22.71 1.53 20.58
CA THR A 167 24.04 1.31 21.13
C THR A 167 24.70 0.04 20.59
N GLN A 168 26.01 -0.09 20.82
CA GLN A 168 26.83 -1.25 20.44
C GLN A 168 27.89 -1.49 21.50
N ASP A 169 28.27 -2.74 21.70
CA ASP A 169 29.41 -3.11 22.55
C ASP A 169 30.76 -2.86 21.83
N ALA A 170 31.86 -3.14 22.52
CA ALA A 170 33.21 -2.96 21.98
C ALA A 170 33.52 -3.86 20.75
N GLN A 171 32.74 -4.90 20.54
CA GLN A 171 32.81 -5.81 19.38
C GLN A 171 31.85 -5.38 18.26
N GLY A 172 31.12 -4.27 18.43
CA GLY A 172 30.16 -3.75 17.48
C GLY A 172 28.83 -4.51 17.44
N ARG A 173 28.53 -5.31 18.49
CA ARG A 173 27.27 -6.08 18.56
C ARG A 173 26.18 -5.22 19.22
N ARG A 174 24.93 -5.42 18.75
CA ARG A 174 23.74 -4.77 19.31
C ARG A 174 23.32 -5.43 20.63
N PRO A 175 22.88 -4.68 21.64
CA PRO A 175 22.21 -5.27 22.81
C PRO A 175 20.91 -5.98 22.39
N ALA A 176 20.68 -7.19 22.92
CA ALA A 176 19.48 -7.97 22.58
C ALA A 176 18.19 -7.24 22.95
N GLU A 177 18.14 -6.54 24.08
CA GLU A 177 16.97 -5.78 24.52
C GLU A 177 16.63 -4.63 23.56
N GLU A 178 17.62 -3.93 23.00
CA GLU A 178 17.40 -2.91 22.00
C GLU A 178 16.88 -3.52 20.69
N ALA A 179 17.51 -4.60 20.21
CA ALA A 179 17.08 -5.28 18.99
C ALA A 179 15.65 -5.84 19.11
N ARG A 180 15.27 -6.43 20.26
CA ARG A 180 13.88 -6.87 20.52
C ARG A 180 12.90 -5.71 20.52
N LYS A 181 13.28 -4.57 21.11
CA LYS A 181 12.43 -3.38 21.14
C LYS A 181 12.20 -2.85 19.73
N GLU A 182 13.23 -2.82 18.89
CA GLU A 182 13.14 -2.44 17.47
C GLU A 182 12.25 -3.40 16.70
N ILE A 183 12.44 -4.71 16.84
CA ILE A 183 11.60 -5.76 16.26
C ILE A 183 10.13 -5.60 16.66
N ASN A 184 9.87 -5.31 17.95
CA ASN A 184 8.52 -5.12 18.48
C ASN A 184 7.89 -3.78 18.09
N ALA A 185 8.66 -2.82 17.60
CA ALA A 185 8.13 -1.55 17.12
C ALA A 185 7.59 -1.63 15.68
N HIS A 186 8.01 -2.64 14.90
CA HIS A 186 7.50 -2.93 13.55
C HIS A 186 6.24 -3.82 13.57
N GLY A 187 5.68 -4.01 12.38
CA GLY A 187 4.65 -5.01 12.09
C GLY A 187 3.24 -4.45 12.05
N VAL A 188 2.28 -5.14 12.66
CA VAL A 188 0.85 -4.78 12.61
C VAL A 188 0.24 -4.73 14.00
N GLY A 189 -0.67 -3.78 14.23
CA GLY A 189 -1.58 -3.73 15.37
C GLY A 189 -3.02 -3.96 14.95
N VAL A 190 -3.77 -4.78 15.66
CA VAL A 190 -5.24 -4.79 15.64
C VAL A 190 -5.70 -4.18 16.95
N VAL A 191 -6.48 -3.09 16.86
CA VAL A 191 -6.78 -2.25 18.01
C VAL A 191 -8.28 -1.97 18.09
N ARG A 192 -8.89 -2.28 19.23
CA ARG A 192 -10.28 -1.98 19.51
C ARG A 192 -10.47 -0.49 19.80
N LEU A 193 -11.40 0.14 19.07
CA LEU A 193 -11.75 1.55 19.19
C LEU A 193 -13.24 1.72 19.52
N ASP A 194 -13.53 2.67 20.40
CA ASP A 194 -14.89 3.15 20.68
C ASP A 194 -14.93 4.68 20.62
N LYS A 195 -16.06 5.21 20.10
CA LYS A 195 -16.36 6.65 20.11
C LYS A 195 -17.21 6.99 21.33
N VAL A 196 -16.58 7.59 22.34
CA VAL A 196 -17.25 7.96 23.61
C VAL A 196 -17.36 9.48 23.69
N ASN A 197 -18.57 10.01 23.88
CA ASN A 197 -18.84 11.46 23.91
C ASN A 197 -18.27 12.21 22.70
N GLY A 198 -18.35 11.61 21.51
CA GLY A 198 -17.87 12.18 20.26
C GLY A 198 -16.36 12.01 19.98
N ARG A 199 -15.58 11.48 20.92
CA ARG A 199 -14.14 11.21 20.78
C ARG A 199 -13.84 9.72 20.62
N TRP A 200 -13.00 9.40 19.68
CA TRP A 200 -12.43 8.06 19.50
C TRP A 200 -11.34 7.80 20.53
N GLN A 201 -11.31 6.58 21.05
CA GLN A 201 -10.31 6.13 22.02
C GLN A 201 -10.05 4.64 21.91
N VAL A 202 -8.83 4.23 22.29
CA VAL A 202 -8.44 2.83 22.41
C VAL A 202 -9.16 2.20 23.61
N VAL A 203 -9.77 1.04 23.39
CA VAL A 203 -10.33 0.21 24.46
C VAL A 203 -9.22 -0.72 24.96
N MET A 204 -8.57 -0.36 26.06
CA MET A 204 -7.51 -1.19 26.65
C MET A 204 -8.04 -2.53 27.13
N ASN A 205 -7.17 -3.55 27.08
CA ASN A 205 -7.47 -4.91 27.53
C ASN A 205 -8.60 -5.63 26.77
N ASP A 206 -9.03 -5.08 25.61
CA ASP A 206 -9.93 -5.85 24.75
C ASP A 206 -9.19 -7.10 24.23
N PRO A 207 -9.80 -8.29 24.25
CA PRO A 207 -9.13 -9.53 23.82
C PRO A 207 -8.76 -9.54 22.35
N LEU A 208 -9.34 -8.66 21.52
CA LEU A 208 -9.00 -8.51 20.11
C LEU A 208 -7.79 -7.59 19.88
N ASN A 209 -7.32 -6.86 20.90
CA ASN A 209 -6.08 -6.10 20.79
C ASN A 209 -4.89 -7.03 20.62
N ARG A 210 -4.22 -6.94 19.46
CA ARG A 210 -3.09 -7.82 19.13
C ARG A 210 -1.98 -7.07 18.43
N ARG A 211 -0.78 -7.62 18.56
CA ARG A 211 0.41 -7.21 17.81
C ARG A 211 0.96 -8.40 17.01
N PHE A 212 1.31 -8.12 15.77
CA PHE A 212 2.08 -9.00 14.89
C PHE A 212 3.40 -8.31 14.58
N THR A 213 4.49 -8.88 15.04
CA THR A 213 5.83 -8.28 14.92
C THR A 213 6.72 -9.13 14.04
N THR A 214 7.94 -8.68 13.78
CA THR A 214 8.93 -9.45 13.03
C THR A 214 9.22 -10.83 13.66
N ALA A 215 8.95 -11.01 14.95
CA ALA A 215 9.14 -12.27 15.66
C ALA A 215 7.90 -13.19 15.70
N THR A 216 6.75 -12.75 15.25
CA THR A 216 5.49 -13.51 15.37
C THR A 216 5.48 -14.74 14.47
N PRO A 217 5.23 -15.96 14.99
CA PRO A 217 5.01 -17.15 14.14
C PRO A 217 3.78 -16.96 13.24
N MET A 218 3.91 -17.34 11.96
CA MET A 218 2.87 -17.22 10.94
C MET A 218 2.78 -18.49 10.09
N ALA A 219 1.60 -18.81 9.57
CA ALA A 219 1.43 -19.88 8.60
C ALA A 219 1.94 -19.42 7.21
N ILE A 220 2.52 -20.35 6.45
CA ILE A 220 2.74 -20.20 5.01
C ILE A 220 1.62 -20.92 4.26
N ALA A 221 0.99 -20.28 3.28
CA ALA A 221 -0.05 -20.85 2.45
C ALA A 221 0.24 -20.57 0.96
N GLY A 222 -0.47 -21.27 0.06
CA GLY A 222 -0.26 -21.15 -1.37
C GLY A 222 0.92 -21.97 -1.92
N PRO A 223 1.41 -21.66 -3.14
CA PRO A 223 2.33 -22.53 -3.88
C PRO A 223 3.70 -22.79 -3.23
N LEU A 224 4.20 -21.90 -2.39
CA LEU A 224 5.50 -22.12 -1.74
C LEU A 224 5.43 -22.99 -0.49
N ARG A 225 4.23 -23.19 0.10
CA ARG A 225 4.08 -23.99 1.32
C ARG A 225 4.69 -25.38 1.18
N GLY A 226 5.60 -25.72 2.09
CA GLY A 226 6.25 -27.04 2.16
C GLY A 226 7.35 -27.28 1.12
N THR A 227 7.63 -26.32 0.24
CA THR A 227 8.70 -26.44 -0.76
C THR A 227 10.08 -26.29 -0.11
N ALA A 228 11.12 -26.71 -0.83
CA ALA A 228 12.50 -26.55 -0.38
C ALA A 228 12.92 -25.06 -0.22
N HIS A 229 12.24 -24.15 -0.93
CA HIS A 229 12.57 -22.73 -0.94
C HIS A 229 12.31 -22.02 0.39
N VAL A 230 11.35 -22.51 1.18
CA VAL A 230 10.92 -21.89 2.45
C VAL A 230 11.20 -22.76 3.68
N ARG A 231 11.96 -23.85 3.51
CA ARG A 231 12.46 -24.62 4.65
C ARG A 231 13.57 -23.87 5.34
N THR A 232 13.46 -23.75 6.66
CA THR A 232 14.43 -23.09 7.52
C THR A 232 14.69 -23.94 8.76
N ARG A 233 15.66 -23.57 9.57
CA ARG A 233 15.86 -24.19 10.88
C ARG A 233 14.63 -24.05 11.79
N PHE A 234 13.89 -22.94 11.68
CA PHE A 234 12.64 -22.71 12.42
C PHE A 234 11.49 -23.60 11.93
N SER A 235 11.38 -23.81 10.61
CA SER A 235 10.33 -24.63 9.97
C SER A 235 10.96 -25.62 9.00
N PRO A 236 11.44 -26.79 9.46
CA PRO A 236 12.07 -27.77 8.59
C PRO A 236 11.14 -28.37 7.54
N ASP A 237 9.83 -28.33 7.78
CA ASP A 237 8.79 -28.73 6.82
C ASP A 237 8.35 -27.60 5.86
N GLY A 238 8.79 -26.35 6.08
CA GLY A 238 8.45 -25.21 5.25
C GLY A 238 6.98 -24.78 5.34
N THR A 239 6.32 -25.00 6.46
CA THR A 239 4.89 -24.68 6.66
C THR A 239 4.65 -23.43 7.49
N GLN A 240 5.69 -22.93 8.16
CA GLN A 240 5.66 -21.77 9.03
C GLN A 240 6.79 -20.78 8.69
N ALA A 241 6.57 -19.53 9.04
CA ALA A 241 7.55 -18.45 9.00
C ALA A 241 7.46 -17.63 10.29
N ARG A 242 8.39 -16.72 10.49
CA ARG A 242 8.26 -15.61 11.44
C ARG A 242 8.16 -14.33 10.64
N GLY A 243 7.46 -13.37 11.12
CA GLY A 243 7.27 -12.07 10.44
C GLY A 243 6.10 -11.39 11.08
N THR A 244 5.75 -10.24 10.67
CA THR A 244 5.98 -9.49 9.44
C THR A 244 6.92 -8.31 9.69
N ASN A 245 7.41 -7.65 8.64
CA ASN A 245 8.32 -6.52 8.79
C ASN A 245 8.19 -5.54 7.62
N ASN A 246 8.48 -4.26 7.88
CA ASN A 246 8.37 -3.16 6.93
C ASN A 246 7.02 -3.20 6.21
N ASN A 247 5.95 -3.19 7.00
CA ASN A 247 4.59 -3.24 6.50
C ASN A 247 4.14 -1.83 6.10
N CYS A 248 4.14 -1.54 4.82
CA CYS A 248 3.74 -0.25 4.26
C CYS A 248 2.23 -0.21 3.99
N GLY A 249 1.81 -0.28 2.74
CA GLY A 249 0.41 -0.25 2.37
C GLY A 249 -0.40 -1.47 2.79
N ASN A 250 -1.67 -1.44 2.49
CA ASN A 250 -2.59 -2.51 2.87
C ASN A 250 -3.66 -2.80 1.81
N GLY A 251 -4.37 -3.89 2.04
CA GLY A 251 -5.62 -4.23 1.40
C GLY A 251 -6.58 -4.83 2.38
N TYR A 252 -7.68 -5.31 1.85
CA TYR A 252 -8.71 -6.01 2.61
C TYR A 252 -9.43 -7.02 1.72
N THR A 253 -10.24 -7.86 2.33
CA THR A 253 -11.00 -8.87 1.60
C THR A 253 -12.50 -8.66 1.74
N PRO A 254 -13.31 -9.15 0.78
CA PRO A 254 -14.77 -9.10 0.89
C PRO A 254 -15.33 -9.88 2.09
N TRP A 255 -14.56 -10.80 2.67
CA TRP A 255 -14.93 -11.56 3.88
C TRP A 255 -14.41 -10.96 5.18
N GLY A 256 -13.84 -9.74 5.13
CA GLY A 256 -13.53 -8.96 6.32
C GLY A 256 -12.18 -9.29 6.96
N THR A 257 -11.16 -9.72 6.22
CA THR A 257 -9.79 -9.82 6.71
C THR A 257 -8.93 -8.64 6.23
N TYR A 258 -7.87 -8.35 6.97
CA TYR A 258 -6.84 -7.37 6.66
C TYR A 258 -5.72 -8.03 5.87
N LEU A 259 -5.24 -7.35 4.84
CA LEU A 259 -4.07 -7.75 4.05
C LEU A 259 -2.97 -6.72 4.28
N THR A 260 -1.91 -7.11 4.94
CA THR A 260 -0.73 -6.25 5.12
C THR A 260 0.36 -6.61 4.12
N CYS A 261 1.12 -5.62 3.69
CA CYS A 261 2.07 -5.71 2.60
C CYS A 261 3.50 -5.66 3.15
N GLU A 262 4.32 -6.69 2.91
CA GLU A 262 5.74 -6.70 3.27
C GLU A 262 6.55 -5.99 2.17
N GLU A 263 7.03 -4.78 2.41
CA GLU A 263 7.68 -3.93 1.41
C GLU A 263 9.21 -3.94 1.54
N ASN A 264 9.81 -3.17 2.46
CA ASN A 264 11.26 -2.99 2.58
C ASN A 264 11.99 -4.09 3.39
N TRP A 265 11.36 -5.25 3.54
CA TRP A 265 11.90 -6.42 4.25
C TRP A 265 13.31 -6.88 3.83
N PRO A 266 13.83 -6.70 2.59
CA PRO A 266 15.20 -7.14 2.26
C PRO A 266 16.26 -6.46 3.11
N GLY A 267 15.99 -5.24 3.57
CA GLY A 267 16.93 -4.44 4.37
C GLY A 267 17.33 -5.05 5.72
N ILE A 268 16.50 -5.92 6.32
CA ILE A 268 16.83 -6.53 7.61
C ILE A 268 17.79 -7.73 7.49
N PHE A 269 18.03 -8.23 6.28
CA PHE A 269 18.84 -9.43 6.05
C PHE A 269 20.25 -9.11 5.54
N VAL A 270 21.19 -9.99 5.87
CA VAL A 270 22.55 -9.98 5.33
C VAL A 270 22.96 -11.39 4.88
N ASN A 271 23.65 -11.48 3.74
CA ASN A 271 24.33 -12.68 3.27
C ASN A 271 25.79 -12.35 2.95
N LYS A 272 26.73 -12.86 3.76
CA LYS A 272 28.17 -12.61 3.62
C LYS A 272 28.86 -13.56 2.62
N ALA A 273 28.11 -14.55 2.09
CA ALA A 273 28.54 -15.41 0.97
C ALA A 273 28.12 -14.78 -0.37
N PRO A 274 28.55 -15.34 -1.53
CA PRO A 274 28.06 -14.89 -2.82
C PRO A 274 26.52 -14.95 -2.90
N LEU A 275 25.91 -13.83 -3.23
CA LEU A 275 24.44 -13.74 -3.37
C LEU A 275 23.94 -14.60 -4.53
N SER A 276 22.77 -15.21 -4.37
CA SER A 276 21.99 -15.75 -5.48
C SER A 276 21.50 -14.63 -6.42
N THR A 277 20.99 -14.98 -7.59
CA THR A 277 20.42 -13.99 -8.53
C THR A 277 19.23 -13.28 -7.89
N ASP A 278 18.33 -14.01 -7.24
CA ASP A 278 17.19 -13.47 -6.49
C ASP A 278 17.63 -12.50 -5.38
N GLN A 279 18.58 -12.91 -4.54
CA GLN A 279 19.08 -12.06 -3.46
C GLN A 279 19.69 -10.75 -3.97
N ARG A 280 20.41 -10.79 -5.10
CA ARG A 280 20.93 -9.57 -5.77
C ARG A 280 19.79 -8.71 -6.31
N ARG A 281 18.82 -9.34 -6.98
CA ARG A 281 17.67 -8.67 -7.59
C ARG A 281 16.80 -7.95 -6.56
N LEU A 282 16.71 -8.50 -5.33
CA LEU A 282 15.97 -7.92 -4.20
C LEU A 282 16.79 -6.96 -3.34
N GLY A 283 18.12 -6.94 -3.50
CA GLY A 283 18.98 -6.02 -2.77
C GLY A 283 19.37 -6.48 -1.36
N ILE A 284 19.48 -7.81 -1.12
CA ILE A 284 20.00 -8.34 0.16
C ILE A 284 21.42 -7.81 0.39
N ALA A 285 21.69 -7.29 1.59
CA ALA A 285 22.98 -6.72 1.96
C ALA A 285 24.09 -7.79 2.06
N THR A 286 25.37 -7.37 1.82
CA THR A 286 26.55 -8.29 1.90
C THR A 286 27.40 -8.08 3.13
N SER A 287 27.19 -7.01 3.90
CA SER A 287 28.02 -6.67 5.07
C SER A 287 27.25 -6.67 6.37
N SER A 288 26.12 -5.99 6.43
CA SER A 288 25.24 -5.93 7.60
C SER A 288 23.81 -5.57 7.19
N GLY A 289 22.81 -6.05 7.93
CA GLY A 289 21.44 -5.60 7.81
C GLY A 289 21.28 -4.14 8.27
N GLN A 290 20.17 -3.49 7.89
CA GLN A 290 19.86 -2.09 8.15
C GLN A 290 19.97 -1.71 9.65
N HIS A 291 19.46 -2.55 10.53
CA HIS A 291 19.46 -2.34 11.99
C HIS A 291 20.53 -3.16 12.72
N ARG A 292 21.29 -3.98 11.97
CA ARG A 292 22.33 -4.86 12.51
C ARG A 292 21.81 -5.86 13.56
N TRP A 293 20.56 -6.31 13.41
CA TRP A 293 19.98 -7.30 14.33
C TRP A 293 20.73 -8.62 14.32
N GLU A 294 21.32 -9.00 13.19
CA GLU A 294 22.17 -10.19 13.05
C GLU A 294 23.39 -10.19 13.97
N THR A 295 23.73 -9.04 14.53
CA THR A 295 24.89 -8.91 15.45
C THR A 295 24.45 -8.95 16.92
N ALA A 296 23.15 -9.01 17.22
CA ALA A 296 22.67 -8.83 18.58
C ALA A 296 23.26 -9.85 19.53
N ALA A 297 23.79 -9.35 20.66
CA ALA A 297 24.27 -10.15 21.77
C ALA A 297 23.15 -10.25 22.81
N GLY A 298 22.87 -11.44 23.30
CA GLY A 298 21.81 -11.62 24.26
C GLY A 298 22.05 -12.78 25.23
N ASP A 299 20.99 -13.19 25.91
CA ASP A 299 21.00 -14.38 26.72
C ASP A 299 21.13 -15.64 25.82
N PRO A 300 22.20 -16.44 25.92
CA PRO A 300 22.41 -17.60 25.07
C PRO A 300 21.28 -18.63 25.16
N SER A 301 20.55 -18.67 26.27
CA SER A 301 19.49 -19.67 26.48
C SER A 301 18.21 -19.36 25.72
N GLU A 302 17.98 -18.06 25.34
CA GLU A 302 16.78 -17.62 24.65
C GLU A 302 17.05 -17.17 23.21
N VAL A 303 18.30 -16.99 22.81
CA VAL A 303 18.69 -16.20 21.66
C VAL A 303 19.38 -17.02 20.56
N ASP A 304 19.59 -18.31 20.72
CA ASP A 304 20.33 -19.10 19.72
C ASP A 304 19.82 -18.95 18.30
N ASP A 305 18.54 -18.57 18.11
CA ASP A 305 17.91 -18.39 16.82
C ASP A 305 17.13 -17.08 16.68
N GLU A 306 16.98 -16.28 17.72
CA GLU A 306 16.14 -15.06 17.69
C GLU A 306 16.67 -14.02 16.71
N PHE A 307 18.00 -13.80 16.71
CA PHE A 307 18.65 -12.80 15.86
C PHE A 307 19.50 -13.44 14.76
N ALA A 308 19.95 -14.70 14.94
CA ALA A 308 20.78 -15.41 13.97
C ALA A 308 20.10 -15.53 12.58
N ARG A 309 18.77 -15.56 12.53
CA ARG A 309 17.97 -15.65 11.32
C ARG A 309 18.11 -14.47 10.36
N PHE A 310 18.58 -13.33 10.82
CA PHE A 310 18.82 -12.15 9.96
C PHE A 310 20.15 -12.25 9.19
N ASP A 311 21.04 -13.18 9.57
CA ASP A 311 22.22 -13.56 8.77
C ASP A 311 21.90 -14.84 7.97
N VAL A 312 21.50 -14.65 6.71
CA VAL A 312 21.12 -15.75 5.79
C VAL A 312 22.32 -16.36 5.07
N THR A 313 23.53 -16.15 5.57
CA THR A 313 24.73 -16.80 5.07
C THR A 313 24.67 -18.31 5.29
N PRO A 314 24.81 -19.15 4.24
CA PRO A 314 24.86 -20.60 4.40
C PRO A 314 26.01 -21.04 5.30
N ARG A 315 25.73 -21.88 6.32
CA ARG A 315 26.71 -22.35 7.30
C ARG A 315 26.67 -23.86 7.55
N GLY A 316 25.52 -24.48 7.34
CA GLY A 316 25.30 -25.92 7.48
C GLY A 316 25.25 -26.65 6.15
N ASP A 317 24.99 -27.96 6.20
CA ASP A 317 24.89 -28.80 5.00
C ASP A 317 23.55 -28.59 4.26
N SER A 318 22.52 -28.22 5.01
CA SER A 318 21.15 -28.04 4.48
C SER A 318 20.50 -26.74 4.96
N ALA A 319 19.38 -26.38 4.33
CA ALA A 319 18.58 -25.21 4.73
C ALA A 319 17.92 -25.35 6.10
N THR A 320 17.87 -26.57 6.67
CA THR A 320 17.34 -26.83 8.02
C THR A 320 18.40 -26.72 9.11
N ASP A 321 19.68 -26.55 8.72
CA ASP A 321 20.79 -26.38 9.65
C ASP A 321 21.09 -24.91 9.92
N ASP A 322 20.60 -24.01 9.06
CA ASP A 322 20.82 -22.56 9.16
C ASP A 322 19.59 -21.76 8.68
N TYR A 323 19.77 -20.48 8.43
CA TYR A 323 18.71 -19.56 8.01
C TYR A 323 18.87 -19.05 6.57
N ARG A 324 19.60 -19.79 5.68
CA ARG A 324 19.84 -19.38 4.28
C ARG A 324 18.55 -19.05 3.51
N ASN A 325 17.42 -19.67 3.87
CA ASN A 325 16.11 -19.45 3.26
C ASN A 325 15.18 -18.53 4.09
N GLU A 326 15.64 -17.96 5.21
CA GLU A 326 14.76 -17.11 6.03
C GLU A 326 14.23 -15.92 5.20
N ALA A 327 15.08 -15.26 4.41
CA ALA A 327 14.66 -14.19 3.53
C ALA A 327 13.62 -14.62 2.47
N SER A 328 13.57 -15.90 2.10
CA SER A 328 12.56 -16.45 1.18
C SER A 328 11.18 -16.59 1.82
N THR A 329 11.06 -16.41 3.11
CA THR A 329 9.78 -16.42 3.84
C THR A 329 9.15 -15.02 3.97
N TYR A 330 9.78 -13.98 3.39
CA TYR A 330 9.34 -12.59 3.40
C TYR A 330 9.05 -12.08 1.98
N GLY A 331 8.34 -10.97 1.90
CA GLY A 331 7.96 -10.32 0.65
C GLY A 331 6.61 -10.77 0.13
N TYR A 332 5.70 -11.11 1.03
CA TYR A 332 4.36 -11.59 0.69
C TYR A 332 3.26 -10.69 1.27
N ILE A 333 2.06 -10.88 0.77
CA ILE A 333 0.84 -10.39 1.43
C ILE A 333 0.57 -11.30 2.63
N VAL A 334 0.32 -10.69 3.78
CA VAL A 334 -0.02 -11.38 5.03
C VAL A 334 -1.48 -11.12 5.38
N GLU A 335 -2.29 -12.16 5.41
CA GLU A 335 -3.70 -12.08 5.81
C GLU A 335 -3.86 -12.23 7.32
N ILE A 336 -4.65 -11.32 7.92
CA ILE A 336 -4.96 -11.28 9.34
C ILE A 336 -6.47 -11.21 9.52
N ASP A 337 -7.06 -12.12 10.30
CA ASP A 337 -8.44 -12.00 10.75
C ASP A 337 -8.49 -11.06 11.97
N PRO A 338 -9.06 -9.85 11.86
CA PRO A 338 -9.11 -8.91 12.98
C PRO A 338 -10.10 -9.33 14.07
N PHE A 339 -11.05 -10.21 13.77
CA PHE A 339 -12.15 -10.60 14.66
C PHE A 339 -11.86 -11.88 15.45
N ASP A 340 -10.82 -12.62 15.14
CA ASP A 340 -10.43 -13.84 15.88
C ASP A 340 -9.09 -13.65 16.58
N ALA A 341 -9.12 -13.54 17.92
CA ALA A 341 -7.95 -13.34 18.74
C ALA A 341 -6.95 -14.52 18.69
N GLN A 342 -7.37 -15.69 18.26
CA GLN A 342 -6.54 -16.91 18.20
C GLN A 342 -6.08 -17.26 16.79
N ALA A 343 -6.64 -16.62 15.76
CA ALA A 343 -6.26 -16.90 14.38
C ALA A 343 -4.80 -16.52 14.12
N PRO A 344 -3.97 -17.42 13.55
CA PRO A 344 -2.61 -17.10 13.12
C PRO A 344 -2.66 -16.21 11.89
N ALA A 345 -1.72 -15.26 11.78
CA ALA A 345 -1.51 -14.56 10.52
C ALA A 345 -0.98 -15.56 9.46
N THR A 346 -1.35 -15.34 8.19
CA THR A 346 -1.06 -16.26 7.09
C THR A 346 -0.43 -15.54 5.91
N LYS A 347 0.77 -15.97 5.49
CA LYS A 347 1.45 -15.46 4.29
C LYS A 347 0.86 -16.12 3.05
N ARG A 348 0.27 -15.33 2.14
CA ARG A 348 -0.42 -15.78 0.92
C ARG A 348 0.51 -15.74 -0.29
N THR A 349 1.28 -16.81 -0.50
CA THR A 349 2.40 -16.84 -1.45
C THR A 349 1.99 -16.85 -2.92
N ALA A 350 0.73 -17.11 -3.26
CA ALA A 350 0.24 -17.05 -4.63
C ALA A 350 0.19 -15.62 -5.22
N LEU A 351 0.24 -14.59 -4.36
CA LEU A 351 0.25 -13.19 -4.78
C LEU A 351 1.65 -12.71 -5.19
N GLY A 352 2.65 -13.60 -5.21
CA GLY A 352 4.03 -13.28 -5.60
C GLY A 352 4.90 -12.78 -4.46
N ARG A 353 6.20 -12.64 -4.74
CA ARG A 353 7.21 -12.19 -3.80
C ARG A 353 7.98 -11.01 -4.36
N PHE A 354 7.76 -9.84 -3.79
CA PHE A 354 8.41 -8.58 -4.14
C PHE A 354 8.28 -7.58 -2.97
N ARG A 355 8.52 -6.30 -3.18
CA ARG A 355 8.27 -5.24 -2.20
C ARG A 355 6.83 -4.75 -2.36
N HIS A 356 5.92 -5.45 -1.69
CA HIS A 356 4.49 -5.14 -1.76
C HIS A 356 4.19 -3.81 -1.09
N GLU A 357 3.74 -2.83 -1.90
CA GLU A 357 3.37 -1.52 -1.41
C GLU A 357 1.88 -1.44 -1.04
N GLY A 358 1.01 -2.06 -1.82
CA GLY A 358 -0.43 -2.13 -1.55
C GLY A 358 -1.03 -3.43 -2.08
N CYS A 359 -2.29 -3.72 -1.68
CA CYS A 359 -3.02 -4.91 -2.13
C CYS A 359 -4.52 -4.60 -2.24
N CYS A 360 -4.90 -3.72 -3.19
CA CYS A 360 -6.27 -3.25 -3.33
C CYS A 360 -7.15 -4.30 -4.02
N PRO A 361 -8.31 -4.69 -3.43
CA PRO A 361 -9.25 -5.58 -4.10
C PRO A 361 -10.00 -4.86 -5.23
N GLY A 362 -10.25 -5.58 -6.33
CA GLY A 362 -11.25 -5.23 -7.31
C GLY A 362 -12.67 -5.34 -6.74
N LEU A 363 -13.67 -4.88 -7.49
CA LEU A 363 -15.07 -5.00 -7.07
C LEU A 363 -15.49 -6.48 -7.05
N PRO A 364 -16.04 -6.99 -5.93
CA PRO A 364 -16.49 -8.37 -5.86
C PRO A 364 -17.81 -8.54 -6.64
N VAL A 365 -17.79 -9.29 -7.74
CA VAL A 365 -18.96 -9.56 -8.56
C VAL A 365 -19.31 -11.04 -8.47
N ALA A 366 -20.55 -11.37 -8.07
CA ALA A 366 -20.99 -12.74 -7.93
C ALA A 366 -20.76 -13.56 -9.21
N GLY A 367 -20.14 -14.75 -9.07
CA GLY A 367 -19.82 -15.64 -10.18
C GLY A 367 -18.63 -15.20 -11.07
N LYS A 368 -17.91 -14.13 -10.70
CA LYS A 368 -16.65 -13.72 -11.34
C LYS A 368 -15.48 -14.00 -10.41
N PRO A 369 -14.24 -14.21 -10.93
CA PRO A 369 -13.04 -14.26 -10.10
C PRO A 369 -12.87 -12.99 -9.26
N LEU A 370 -12.24 -13.11 -8.09
CA LEU A 370 -11.78 -11.96 -7.34
C LEU A 370 -10.40 -11.51 -7.85
N VAL A 371 -10.15 -10.21 -7.77
CA VAL A 371 -8.93 -9.59 -8.26
C VAL A 371 -8.28 -8.74 -7.17
N TRP A 372 -6.94 -8.71 -7.12
CA TRP A 372 -6.16 -7.76 -6.31
C TRP A 372 -5.07 -7.11 -7.16
N TYR A 373 -4.88 -5.81 -7.00
CA TYR A 373 -3.85 -5.02 -7.66
C TYR A 373 -2.79 -4.62 -6.65
N MET A 374 -1.50 -4.68 -7.04
CA MET A 374 -0.36 -4.52 -6.14
C MET A 374 0.77 -3.78 -6.85
N GLY A 375 1.30 -2.72 -6.20
CA GLY A 375 2.53 -2.05 -6.60
C GLY A 375 3.77 -2.74 -6.02
N ASP A 376 4.89 -2.63 -6.72
CA ASP A 376 6.22 -3.04 -6.25
C ASP A 376 7.09 -1.79 -6.11
N ASP A 377 7.18 -1.21 -4.91
CA ASP A 377 7.88 0.05 -4.71
C ASP A 377 9.39 -0.07 -4.87
N SER A 378 9.80 0.16 -6.08
CA SER A 378 11.21 0.42 -6.43
C SER A 378 11.30 1.07 -7.80
N ASN A 379 12.37 1.83 -8.05
CA ASN A 379 12.62 2.41 -9.36
C ASN A 379 12.67 1.34 -10.45
N ASN A 380 11.79 1.50 -11.46
CA ASN A 380 11.66 0.61 -12.62
C ASN A 380 11.16 -0.81 -12.25
N GLU A 381 10.41 -0.96 -11.18
CA GLU A 381 9.66 -2.19 -10.86
C GLU A 381 8.24 -2.11 -11.41
N TYR A 382 7.34 -3.03 -11.03
CA TYR A 382 6.19 -3.39 -11.82
C TYR A 382 4.88 -3.26 -11.07
N LEU A 383 3.80 -3.12 -11.83
CA LEU A 383 2.43 -3.28 -11.38
C LEU A 383 1.99 -4.73 -11.58
N TYR A 384 1.48 -5.38 -10.53
CA TYR A 384 0.99 -6.75 -10.55
C TYR A 384 -0.52 -6.82 -10.33
N LYS A 385 -1.12 -7.90 -10.84
CA LYS A 385 -2.52 -8.26 -10.62
C LYS A 385 -2.64 -9.75 -10.30
N PHE A 386 -3.32 -10.09 -9.23
CA PHE A 386 -3.69 -11.47 -8.92
C PHE A 386 -5.17 -11.70 -9.23
N VAL A 387 -5.48 -12.81 -9.90
CA VAL A 387 -6.85 -13.22 -10.24
C VAL A 387 -7.08 -14.61 -9.65
N SER A 388 -8.09 -14.76 -8.77
CA SER A 388 -8.39 -16.03 -8.12
C SER A 388 -8.95 -17.07 -9.11
N ASP A 389 -8.61 -18.36 -8.92
CA ASP A 389 -9.26 -19.47 -9.66
C ASP A 389 -10.72 -19.64 -9.24
N ALA A 390 -11.02 -19.41 -7.97
CA ALA A 390 -12.36 -19.50 -7.44
C ALA A 390 -13.17 -18.24 -7.81
N VAL A 391 -14.41 -18.44 -8.24
CA VAL A 391 -15.35 -17.34 -8.47
C VAL A 391 -16.02 -16.92 -7.16
N TRP A 392 -16.30 -15.63 -7.04
CA TRP A 392 -16.90 -15.06 -5.84
C TRP A 392 -18.31 -15.59 -5.59
N ASP A 393 -18.50 -16.13 -4.39
CA ASP A 393 -19.81 -16.46 -3.83
C ASP A 393 -20.17 -15.44 -2.75
N PRO A 394 -21.24 -14.64 -2.90
CA PRO A 394 -21.66 -13.68 -1.86
C PRO A 394 -21.94 -14.30 -0.49
N ALA A 395 -22.19 -15.61 -0.40
CA ALA A 395 -22.33 -16.32 0.87
C ALA A 395 -21.03 -16.32 1.69
N ASP A 396 -19.88 -16.17 1.04
CA ASP A 396 -18.57 -16.10 1.69
C ASP A 396 -18.25 -14.69 2.28
N ALA A 397 -19.15 -13.72 2.16
CA ALA A 397 -18.96 -12.39 2.74
C ALA A 397 -18.97 -12.37 4.28
N SER A 398 -19.57 -13.39 4.92
CA SER A 398 -19.67 -13.52 6.37
C SER A 398 -19.43 -14.97 6.80
N PRO A 399 -18.23 -15.51 6.57
CA PRO A 399 -17.94 -16.93 6.83
C PRO A 399 -17.70 -17.19 8.31
N ALA A 400 -17.85 -18.44 8.72
CA ALA A 400 -17.49 -18.88 10.07
C ALA A 400 -15.96 -18.92 10.29
N ASP A 401 -15.20 -19.17 9.23
CA ASP A 401 -13.72 -19.19 9.22
C ASP A 401 -13.22 -18.33 8.05
N ARG A 402 -12.74 -17.13 8.37
CA ARG A 402 -12.27 -16.16 7.38
C ARG A 402 -10.97 -16.58 6.72
N LEU A 403 -10.05 -17.21 7.45
CA LEU A 403 -8.77 -17.65 6.89
C LEU A 403 -8.94 -18.87 5.97
N ALA A 404 -9.90 -19.76 6.25
CA ALA A 404 -10.27 -20.84 5.32
C ALA A 404 -10.90 -20.26 4.04
N THR A 405 -11.71 -19.21 4.16
CA THR A 405 -12.23 -18.47 3.00
C THR A 405 -11.08 -17.81 2.23
N GLY A 406 -10.11 -17.22 2.93
CA GLY A 406 -8.87 -16.72 2.35
C GLY A 406 -8.12 -17.79 1.54
N ALA A 407 -8.01 -19.00 2.05
CA ALA A 407 -7.38 -20.10 1.33
C ALA A 407 -8.12 -20.45 0.01
N LYS A 408 -9.45 -20.32 -0.05
CA LYS A 408 -10.24 -20.52 -1.27
C LYS A 408 -9.88 -19.52 -2.37
N TYR A 409 -9.65 -18.24 -2.01
CA TYR A 409 -9.52 -17.16 -2.99
C TYR A 409 -8.09 -16.64 -3.17
N LEU A 410 -7.18 -16.84 -2.20
CA LEU A 410 -5.83 -16.26 -2.21
C LEU A 410 -4.71 -17.29 -2.37
N ASP A 411 -4.98 -18.59 -2.24
CA ASP A 411 -3.95 -19.63 -2.37
C ASP A 411 -3.84 -20.20 -3.78
N LYS A 412 -4.85 -19.98 -4.64
CA LYS A 412 -4.92 -20.49 -6.01
C LYS A 412 -5.45 -19.42 -6.94
N GLY A 413 -4.70 -19.17 -8.00
CA GLY A 413 -5.00 -18.17 -9.01
C GLY A 413 -3.81 -17.92 -9.90
N THR A 414 -3.93 -16.91 -10.75
CA THR A 414 -2.86 -16.47 -11.63
C THR A 414 -2.39 -15.09 -11.26
N LEU A 415 -1.08 -14.96 -11.05
CA LEU A 415 -0.42 -13.67 -10.93
C LEU A 415 -0.06 -13.16 -12.32
N TYR A 416 -0.36 -11.90 -12.58
CA TYR A 416 -0.05 -11.18 -13.82
C TYR A 416 0.82 -9.98 -13.52
N VAL A 417 1.56 -9.52 -14.53
CA VAL A 417 2.30 -8.26 -14.52
C VAL A 417 1.86 -7.39 -15.70
N ALA A 418 1.83 -6.07 -15.52
CA ALA A 418 1.32 -5.14 -16.52
C ALA A 418 2.35 -4.83 -17.62
N ARG A 419 1.88 -4.77 -18.88
CA ARG A 419 2.54 -4.09 -19.98
C ARG A 419 1.65 -2.97 -20.50
N PHE A 420 2.15 -1.76 -20.49
CA PHE A 420 1.47 -0.57 -20.99
C PHE A 420 1.92 -0.27 -22.42
N ASP A 421 1.00 -0.20 -23.36
CA ASP A 421 1.28 0.11 -24.77
C ASP A 421 1.03 1.61 -25.05
N ALA A 422 1.79 2.20 -25.99
CA ALA A 422 1.79 3.64 -26.24
C ALA A 422 0.48 4.21 -26.82
N ASP A 423 -0.40 3.35 -27.28
CA ASP A 423 -1.72 3.74 -27.84
C ASP A 423 -2.83 3.81 -26.78
N GLY A 424 -2.50 3.67 -25.50
CA GLY A 424 -3.45 3.66 -24.40
C GLY A 424 -4.09 2.30 -24.14
N SER A 425 -3.66 1.24 -24.83
CA SER A 425 -3.99 -0.15 -24.48
C SER A 425 -2.94 -0.73 -23.54
N GLY A 426 -3.27 -1.84 -22.89
CA GLY A 426 -2.33 -2.59 -22.09
C GLY A 426 -2.70 -4.08 -22.02
N VAL A 427 -1.75 -4.88 -21.60
CA VAL A 427 -1.89 -6.35 -21.52
C VAL A 427 -1.41 -6.83 -20.16
N TRP A 428 -2.17 -7.72 -19.55
CA TRP A 428 -1.79 -8.47 -18.38
C TRP A 428 -1.03 -9.73 -18.79
N LEU A 429 0.27 -9.77 -18.54
CA LEU A 429 1.16 -10.88 -18.88
C LEU A 429 1.15 -11.91 -17.73
N PRO A 430 0.70 -13.17 -17.97
CA PRO A 430 0.59 -14.16 -16.91
C PRO A 430 1.95 -14.67 -16.46
N LEU A 431 2.17 -14.83 -15.16
CA LEU A 431 3.37 -15.44 -14.57
C LEU A 431 3.12 -16.93 -14.30
N THR A 432 3.05 -17.73 -15.35
CA THR A 432 2.78 -19.17 -15.30
C THR A 432 3.90 -19.98 -15.95
N VAL A 433 3.97 -21.27 -15.64
CA VAL A 433 5.04 -22.17 -16.18
C VAL A 433 5.11 -22.18 -17.70
N ASN A 434 3.98 -21.95 -18.38
CA ASN A 434 3.89 -21.96 -19.84
C ASN A 434 4.01 -20.57 -20.47
N ALA A 435 4.12 -19.49 -19.66
CA ALA A 435 4.24 -18.14 -20.18
C ALA A 435 5.51 -17.98 -21.01
N ALA A 436 5.34 -17.45 -22.22
CA ALA A 436 6.46 -17.19 -23.12
C ALA A 436 7.25 -15.94 -22.65
N THR A 437 8.56 -16.03 -22.68
CA THR A 437 9.46 -14.92 -22.38
C THR A 437 9.84 -14.16 -23.66
N VAL A 438 10.38 -12.96 -23.51
CA VAL A 438 10.89 -12.17 -24.63
C VAL A 438 12.08 -12.85 -25.36
N SER A 439 12.76 -13.78 -24.69
CA SER A 439 13.83 -14.59 -25.29
C SER A 439 13.33 -15.82 -26.05
N GLY A 440 12.02 -16.13 -26.02
CA GLY A 440 11.42 -17.29 -26.65
C GLY A 440 11.42 -18.58 -25.80
N ALA A 441 11.98 -18.54 -24.59
CA ALA A 441 11.85 -19.63 -23.60
C ALA A 441 10.48 -19.55 -22.90
N THR A 442 10.18 -20.49 -21.99
CA THR A 442 9.05 -20.37 -21.05
C THR A 442 9.57 -20.05 -19.65
N LEU A 443 8.71 -19.46 -18.79
CA LEU A 443 9.08 -19.24 -17.39
C LEU A 443 9.39 -20.56 -16.67
N GLY A 444 8.68 -21.65 -16.99
CA GLY A 444 8.99 -22.98 -16.45
C GLY A 444 10.38 -23.48 -16.85
N THR A 445 10.89 -23.12 -18.03
CA THR A 445 12.27 -23.44 -18.42
C THR A 445 13.29 -22.68 -17.58
N LEU A 446 12.99 -21.44 -17.18
CA LEU A 446 13.90 -20.57 -16.41
C LEU A 446 13.85 -20.84 -14.91
N TYR A 447 12.65 -21.08 -14.35
CA TYR A 447 12.42 -21.12 -12.89
C TYR A 447 11.94 -22.48 -12.39
N GLY A 448 11.73 -23.47 -13.26
CA GLY A 448 11.32 -24.83 -12.94
C GLY A 448 9.81 -24.99 -12.81
N ASP A 449 9.23 -24.52 -11.72
CA ASP A 449 7.81 -24.65 -11.41
C ASP A 449 7.17 -23.32 -10.99
N LEU A 450 5.88 -23.35 -10.62
CA LEU A 450 5.17 -22.16 -10.17
C LEU A 450 5.77 -21.56 -8.88
N ALA A 451 6.25 -22.41 -7.97
CA ALA A 451 6.87 -21.93 -6.74
C ALA A 451 8.16 -21.15 -7.01
N GLY A 452 9.00 -21.64 -7.95
CA GLY A 452 10.19 -20.91 -8.40
C GLY A 452 9.85 -19.57 -9.08
N ILE A 453 8.82 -19.53 -9.93
CA ILE A 453 8.34 -18.29 -10.57
C ILE A 453 7.90 -17.26 -9.53
N LEU A 454 7.10 -17.69 -8.53
CA LEU A 454 6.57 -16.80 -7.50
C LEU A 454 7.63 -16.40 -6.45
N LEU A 455 8.68 -17.19 -6.26
CA LEU A 455 9.83 -16.83 -5.46
C LEU A 455 10.64 -15.71 -6.15
N ASP A 456 10.86 -15.86 -7.46
CA ASP A 456 11.64 -14.95 -8.31
C ASP A 456 10.72 -14.01 -9.13
N THR A 457 9.63 -13.52 -8.55
CA THR A 457 8.56 -12.75 -9.24
C THR A 457 9.10 -11.58 -10.07
N ARG A 458 10.02 -10.78 -9.53
CA ARG A 458 10.63 -9.65 -10.25
C ARG A 458 11.35 -10.10 -11.51
N SER A 459 12.19 -11.15 -11.42
CA SER A 459 12.93 -11.69 -12.55
C SER A 459 12.00 -12.36 -13.57
N ALA A 460 10.89 -12.94 -13.13
CA ALA A 460 9.87 -13.50 -14.01
C ALA A 460 9.15 -12.37 -14.79
N ALA A 461 8.86 -11.24 -14.13
CA ALA A 461 8.28 -10.05 -14.77
C ALA A 461 9.24 -9.43 -15.80
N ASP A 462 10.56 -9.34 -15.47
CA ASP A 462 11.61 -8.97 -16.41
C ASP A 462 11.54 -9.87 -17.66
N ALA A 463 11.47 -11.19 -17.44
CA ALA A 463 11.55 -12.18 -18.52
C ALA A 463 10.35 -12.14 -19.48
N VAL A 464 9.15 -11.80 -19.02
CA VAL A 464 7.96 -11.67 -19.90
C VAL A 464 7.82 -10.29 -20.55
N GLY A 465 8.67 -9.31 -20.19
CA GLY A 465 8.70 -7.99 -20.82
C GLY A 465 7.64 -7.04 -20.28
N ALA A 466 7.47 -7.00 -18.97
CA ALA A 466 6.63 -6.03 -18.27
C ALA A 466 7.12 -4.59 -18.46
N THR A 467 6.26 -3.59 -18.28
CA THR A 467 6.65 -2.17 -18.35
C THR A 467 7.26 -1.70 -17.04
N PRO A 468 8.54 -1.27 -17.00
CA PRO A 468 9.16 -0.73 -15.80
C PRO A 468 8.55 0.63 -15.43
N MET A 469 8.08 0.78 -14.19
CA MET A 469 7.34 1.95 -13.71
C MET A 469 8.17 2.85 -12.79
N ASP A 470 7.65 4.05 -12.51
CA ASP A 470 8.28 5.07 -11.66
C ASP A 470 7.90 4.88 -10.18
N ARG A 471 8.37 3.80 -9.54
CA ARG A 471 8.02 3.39 -8.18
C ARG A 471 6.48 3.25 -8.03
N PRO A 472 5.91 2.12 -8.45
CA PRO A 472 4.47 1.86 -8.29
C PRO A 472 4.14 1.58 -6.82
N GLU A 473 3.31 2.44 -6.26
CA GLU A 473 2.89 2.46 -4.87
C GLU A 473 1.49 1.85 -4.70
N TRP A 474 0.57 2.63 -4.15
CA TRP A 474 -0.79 2.18 -3.88
C TRP A 474 -1.68 2.16 -5.11
N THR A 475 -2.61 1.22 -5.10
CA THR A 475 -3.73 1.18 -6.05
C THR A 475 -5.04 1.45 -5.34
N ALA A 476 -6.02 2.02 -6.07
CA ALA A 476 -7.38 2.22 -5.59
C ALA A 476 -8.40 1.93 -6.68
N VAL A 477 -9.51 1.27 -6.33
CA VAL A 477 -10.59 0.92 -7.26
C VAL A 477 -11.79 1.80 -7.00
N ASN A 478 -12.27 2.49 -8.03
CA ASN A 478 -13.47 3.31 -7.95
C ASN A 478 -14.71 2.43 -7.76
N PRO A 479 -15.44 2.57 -6.63
CA PRO A 479 -16.58 1.71 -6.32
C PRO A 479 -17.77 1.91 -7.25
N LEU A 480 -17.80 2.99 -8.04
CA LEU A 480 -18.92 3.34 -8.91
C LEU A 480 -18.81 2.74 -10.31
N ASN A 481 -17.58 2.55 -10.83
CA ASN A 481 -17.38 2.13 -12.22
C ASN A 481 -16.26 1.08 -12.40
N GLY A 482 -15.52 0.73 -11.36
CA GLY A 482 -14.45 -0.26 -11.41
C GLY A 482 -13.14 0.23 -12.02
N ASP A 483 -13.00 1.51 -12.38
CA ASP A 483 -11.73 2.07 -12.81
C ASP A 483 -10.69 1.96 -11.69
N VAL A 484 -9.48 1.61 -12.05
CA VAL A 484 -8.37 1.42 -11.11
C VAL A 484 -7.34 2.52 -11.29
N TYR A 485 -6.79 3.00 -10.19
CA TYR A 485 -5.80 4.07 -10.14
C TYR A 485 -4.53 3.54 -9.48
N LEU A 486 -3.38 4.03 -9.91
CA LEU A 486 -2.06 3.71 -9.37
C LEU A 486 -1.26 4.99 -9.17
N THR A 487 -0.71 5.17 -7.99
CA THR A 487 0.30 6.19 -7.72
C THR A 487 1.67 5.72 -8.19
N LEU A 488 2.36 6.59 -8.92
CA LEU A 488 3.75 6.45 -9.31
C LEU A 488 4.52 7.59 -8.65
N THR A 489 5.22 7.28 -7.56
CA THR A 489 5.64 8.32 -6.63
C THR A 489 6.77 9.19 -7.19
N ASN A 490 7.83 8.62 -7.72
CA ASN A 490 8.89 9.35 -8.41
C ASN A 490 9.89 8.38 -9.08
N ASN A 491 10.79 8.89 -9.93
CA ASN A 491 11.93 8.13 -10.43
C ASN A 491 13.08 9.08 -10.77
N SER A 492 13.98 9.29 -9.84
CA SER A 492 15.14 10.16 -10.01
C SER A 492 16.21 9.57 -10.94
N VAL A 493 16.17 8.26 -11.21
CA VAL A 493 17.15 7.56 -12.05
C VAL A 493 16.68 7.35 -13.49
N ARG A 494 15.39 7.55 -13.80
CA ARG A 494 14.91 7.52 -15.19
C ARG A 494 15.56 8.65 -15.99
N THR A 495 16.17 8.30 -17.10
CA THR A 495 16.79 9.27 -17.99
C THR A 495 15.84 9.67 -19.14
N PRO A 496 16.09 10.80 -19.84
CA PRO A 496 15.29 11.15 -21.04
C PRO A 496 15.32 10.09 -22.15
N ALA A 497 16.32 9.21 -22.16
CA ALA A 497 16.39 8.13 -23.14
C ALA A 497 15.51 6.91 -22.78
N ASN A 498 15.05 6.83 -21.52
CA ASN A 498 14.32 5.68 -20.98
C ASN A 498 12.86 6.02 -20.63
N VAL A 499 12.34 7.14 -21.18
CA VAL A 499 10.92 7.49 -21.04
C VAL A 499 10.06 6.66 -21.99
N ASP A 500 8.85 6.39 -21.57
CA ASP A 500 7.81 5.73 -22.37
C ASP A 500 6.46 6.43 -22.18
N ALA A 501 5.39 5.89 -22.75
CA ALA A 501 4.08 6.52 -22.67
C ALA A 501 3.51 6.54 -21.24
N ALA A 502 3.78 5.49 -20.45
CA ALA A 502 3.34 5.39 -19.06
C ALA A 502 4.23 6.20 -18.10
N ASN A 503 5.50 6.42 -18.48
CA ASN A 503 6.50 7.12 -17.67
C ASN A 503 7.16 8.23 -18.53
N PRO A 504 6.44 9.33 -18.84
CA PRO A 504 6.85 10.26 -19.88
C PRO A 504 7.82 11.36 -19.42
N ARG A 505 8.34 11.28 -18.20
CA ARG A 505 9.31 12.23 -17.64
C ARG A 505 10.58 11.50 -17.18
N GLY A 506 11.74 12.02 -17.54
CA GLY A 506 13.04 11.48 -17.13
C GLY A 506 14.05 12.60 -16.86
N PRO A 507 14.40 12.85 -15.56
CA PRO A 507 13.88 12.22 -14.34
C PRO A 507 12.44 12.64 -14.01
N ASN A 508 11.67 11.74 -13.39
CA ASN A 508 10.36 12.04 -12.84
C ASN A 508 10.48 12.29 -11.33
N ARG A 509 10.62 13.55 -10.92
CA ARG A 509 10.80 13.93 -9.51
C ARG A 509 9.50 14.14 -8.75
N HIS A 510 8.40 14.40 -9.47
CA HIS A 510 7.12 14.79 -8.87
C HIS A 510 6.09 13.65 -8.89
N GLY A 511 6.35 12.57 -9.64
CA GLY A 511 5.39 11.49 -9.75
C GLY A 511 4.13 11.83 -10.56
N HIS A 512 3.25 10.86 -10.68
CA HIS A 512 1.96 11.00 -11.36
C HIS A 512 1.03 9.84 -10.96
N ILE A 513 -0.25 9.95 -11.33
CA ILE A 513 -1.25 8.89 -11.12
C ILE A 513 -1.71 8.41 -12.48
N ILE A 514 -1.66 7.10 -12.71
CA ILE A 514 -2.24 6.41 -13.88
C ILE A 514 -3.63 5.89 -13.50
N ARG A 515 -4.52 5.85 -14.49
CA ARG A 515 -5.84 5.24 -14.41
C ARG A 515 -6.01 4.21 -15.51
N TRP A 516 -6.68 3.08 -15.21
CA TRP A 516 -7.06 2.11 -16.23
C TRP A 516 -8.43 1.46 -15.94
N HIS A 517 -8.98 0.86 -16.99
CA HIS A 517 -10.17 0.03 -16.94
C HIS A 517 -9.85 -1.36 -17.50
N ASP A 518 -10.06 -2.40 -16.69
CA ASP A 518 -9.82 -3.79 -17.08
C ASP A 518 -10.91 -4.27 -18.07
N SER A 519 -10.50 -5.14 -19.00
CA SER A 519 -11.43 -5.93 -19.80
C SER A 519 -12.11 -7.01 -18.95
N ASP A 520 -13.29 -7.43 -19.40
CA ASP A 520 -14.09 -8.49 -18.72
C ASP A 520 -13.35 -9.83 -18.57
N ASP A 521 -12.40 -10.13 -19.44
CA ASP A 521 -11.60 -11.36 -19.44
C ASP A 521 -10.31 -11.25 -18.60
N HIS A 522 -10.09 -10.10 -17.98
CA HIS A 522 -8.91 -9.80 -17.14
C HIS A 522 -7.56 -9.92 -17.85
N THR A 523 -7.50 -9.93 -19.21
CA THR A 523 -6.24 -10.08 -19.96
C THR A 523 -5.73 -8.79 -20.58
N HIS A 524 -6.60 -7.78 -20.75
CA HIS A 524 -6.29 -6.49 -21.33
C HIS A 524 -6.85 -5.35 -20.48
N PHE A 525 -6.39 -4.14 -20.76
CA PHE A 525 -6.92 -2.92 -20.16
C PHE A 525 -6.72 -1.72 -21.10
N THR A 526 -7.48 -0.65 -20.85
CA THR A 526 -7.24 0.66 -21.46
C THR A 526 -6.86 1.65 -20.39
N TRP A 527 -5.91 2.56 -20.67
CA TRP A 527 -5.33 3.41 -19.64
C TRP A 527 -5.04 4.83 -20.13
N ASP A 528 -4.93 5.75 -19.18
CA ASP A 528 -4.41 7.11 -19.36
C ASP A 528 -3.65 7.57 -18.11
N ILE A 529 -2.92 8.70 -18.21
CA ILE A 529 -2.36 9.37 -17.04
C ILE A 529 -3.42 10.33 -16.50
N PHE A 530 -3.87 10.09 -15.27
CA PHE A 530 -4.94 10.82 -14.64
C PHE A 530 -4.51 12.22 -14.17
N VAL A 531 -3.34 12.34 -13.51
CA VAL A 531 -2.79 13.61 -13.04
C VAL A 531 -1.27 13.54 -12.91
N PHE A 532 -0.60 14.60 -13.30
CA PHE A 532 0.84 14.77 -13.07
C PHE A 532 1.09 15.58 -11.80
N GLY A 533 1.92 15.06 -10.87
CA GLY A 533 2.50 15.85 -9.80
C GLY A 533 3.42 16.93 -10.35
N ALA A 534 3.38 18.10 -9.75
CA ALA A 534 4.22 19.25 -10.12
C ALA A 534 4.17 20.34 -9.05
N ASN A 535 5.16 21.22 -9.04
CA ASN A 535 5.05 22.52 -8.39
C ASN A 535 4.30 23.54 -9.29
N ALA A 536 3.61 24.50 -8.69
CA ALA A 536 2.73 25.46 -9.39
C ALA A 536 3.48 26.31 -10.44
N THR A 537 4.76 26.62 -10.21
CA THR A 537 5.62 27.41 -11.10
C THR A 537 6.46 26.55 -12.04
N GLY A 538 6.22 25.23 -12.06
CA GLY A 538 6.95 24.29 -12.91
C GLY A 538 6.77 24.60 -14.40
N ALA A 539 7.80 24.31 -15.20
CA ALA A 539 7.73 24.43 -16.65
C ALA A 539 6.58 23.55 -17.22
N PRO A 540 6.02 23.87 -18.40
CA PRO A 540 4.88 23.15 -18.98
C PRO A 540 5.09 21.64 -19.20
N ASP A 541 6.33 21.19 -19.36
CA ASP A 541 6.71 19.78 -19.48
C ASP A 541 6.73 19.07 -18.11
N ILE A 542 6.82 19.82 -17.01
CA ILE A 542 6.71 19.33 -15.63
C ILE A 542 5.26 19.46 -15.14
N ASN A 543 4.70 20.68 -15.15
CA ASN A 543 3.33 20.95 -14.71
C ASN A 543 2.31 20.74 -15.84
N ARG A 544 2.20 19.50 -16.32
CA ARG A 544 1.31 19.12 -17.43
C ARG A 544 -0.17 19.18 -17.07
N SER A 545 -0.49 19.02 -15.79
CA SER A 545 -1.87 19.12 -15.26
C SER A 545 -2.29 20.54 -14.90
N GLY A 546 -1.40 21.55 -15.04
CA GLY A 546 -1.72 22.95 -14.77
C GLY A 546 -2.02 23.23 -13.30
N LEU A 547 -1.38 22.50 -12.39
CA LEU A 547 -1.56 22.65 -10.94
C LEU A 547 -1.18 24.05 -10.47
N THR A 548 -1.82 24.49 -9.39
CA THR A 548 -1.62 25.80 -8.76
C THR A 548 -1.09 25.64 -7.34
N GLU A 549 -0.80 26.72 -6.65
CA GLU A 549 -0.41 26.67 -5.23
C GLU A 549 -1.41 25.95 -4.33
N LEU A 550 -2.70 25.94 -4.73
CA LEU A 550 -3.77 25.32 -3.94
C LEU A 550 -3.81 23.78 -4.06
N ASN A 551 -3.15 23.20 -5.07
CA ASN A 551 -3.22 21.76 -5.33
C ASN A 551 -1.92 21.15 -5.87
N GLN A 552 -0.81 21.91 -5.88
CA GLN A 552 0.50 21.36 -6.21
C GLN A 552 0.89 20.25 -5.25
N PHE A 553 1.49 19.19 -5.80
CA PHE A 553 1.98 18.04 -5.03
C PHE A 553 3.15 17.37 -5.76
N ALA A 554 3.91 16.58 -5.01
CA ALA A 554 4.87 15.63 -5.55
C ALA A 554 4.81 14.33 -4.75
N SER A 555 5.34 13.27 -5.34
CA SER A 555 5.41 11.94 -4.74
C SER A 555 4.06 11.47 -4.20
N PRO A 556 3.04 11.29 -5.07
CA PRO A 556 1.79 10.65 -4.65
C PRO A 556 2.08 9.21 -4.23
N ASP A 557 1.51 8.80 -3.11
CA ASP A 557 1.79 7.54 -2.45
C ASP A 557 0.48 6.85 -2.03
N GLY A 558 0.09 6.92 -0.75
CA GLY A 558 -1.17 6.36 -0.26
C GLY A 558 -2.38 6.85 -1.05
N MET A 559 -3.32 5.96 -1.37
CA MET A 559 -4.50 6.31 -2.17
C MET A 559 -5.70 5.42 -1.85
N ARG A 560 -6.90 6.04 -1.80
CA ARG A 560 -8.14 5.32 -1.55
C ARG A 560 -9.35 6.02 -2.14
N PHE A 561 -10.30 5.24 -2.66
CA PHE A 561 -11.67 5.70 -2.84
C PHE A 561 -12.48 5.51 -1.57
N ASP A 562 -13.29 6.49 -1.22
CA ASP A 562 -14.39 6.26 -0.29
C ASP A 562 -15.59 5.62 -1.02
N GLY A 563 -16.56 5.12 -0.24
CA GLY A 563 -17.74 4.43 -0.82
C GLY A 563 -18.63 5.30 -1.72
N ARG A 564 -18.39 6.62 -1.78
CA ARG A 564 -19.13 7.58 -2.60
C ARG A 564 -18.44 7.89 -3.93
N GLY A 565 -17.21 7.40 -4.13
CA GLY A 565 -16.42 7.64 -5.34
C GLY A 565 -15.56 8.91 -5.28
N ILE A 566 -15.27 9.43 -4.09
CA ILE A 566 -14.23 10.45 -3.91
C ILE A 566 -12.89 9.75 -3.82
N LEU A 567 -11.97 10.10 -4.70
CA LEU A 567 -10.58 9.69 -4.64
C LEU A 567 -9.82 10.60 -3.67
N TRP A 568 -9.19 9.98 -2.67
CA TRP A 568 -8.28 10.60 -1.74
C TRP A 568 -6.88 10.04 -1.99
N PHE A 569 -5.86 10.91 -2.04
CA PHE A 569 -4.48 10.46 -2.14
C PHE A 569 -3.54 11.32 -1.30
N GLU A 570 -2.50 10.70 -0.84
CA GLU A 570 -1.50 11.16 0.12
C GLU A 570 -0.16 11.36 -0.56
N THR A 571 0.80 11.94 0.14
CA THR A 571 2.16 12.17 -0.38
C THR A 571 3.22 11.77 0.63
N ASP A 572 4.33 11.18 0.12
CA ASP A 572 5.64 11.04 0.76
C ASP A 572 6.66 11.91 0.01
N ASN A 573 6.60 13.20 0.26
CA ASN A 573 7.23 14.19 -0.60
C ASN A 573 8.66 14.55 -0.16
N GLY A 574 9.65 14.15 -0.94
CA GLY A 574 11.05 14.58 -0.82
C GLY A 574 11.47 15.66 -1.84
N GLU A 575 10.61 16.10 -2.76
CA GLU A 575 10.96 17.05 -3.82
C GLU A 575 10.91 18.50 -3.32
N THR A 576 12.07 19.17 -3.23
CA THR A 576 12.24 20.49 -2.63
C THR A 576 11.39 21.58 -3.28
N SER A 577 11.11 21.48 -4.58
CA SER A 577 10.28 22.47 -5.27
C SER A 577 8.82 22.51 -4.77
N VAL A 578 8.39 21.49 -4.01
CA VAL A 578 7.09 21.42 -3.35
C VAL A 578 7.24 21.51 -1.82
N THR A 579 8.24 20.83 -1.20
CA THR A 579 8.45 20.90 0.26
C THR A 579 8.87 22.29 0.73
N ASP A 580 9.43 23.12 -0.13
CA ASP A 580 9.68 24.54 0.19
C ASP A 580 8.40 25.35 0.38
N TYR A 581 7.26 24.85 -0.15
CA TYR A 581 5.95 25.48 -0.03
C TYR A 581 5.04 24.81 1.01
N THR A 582 5.02 23.47 1.07
CA THR A 582 4.11 22.72 1.94
C THR A 582 4.74 21.41 2.42
N ASN A 583 4.36 20.98 3.62
CA ASN A 583 4.59 19.62 4.08
C ASN A 583 3.72 18.64 3.31
N ASP A 584 3.85 17.35 3.63
CA ASP A 584 3.02 16.28 3.07
C ASP A 584 1.53 16.47 3.35
N GLN A 585 0.70 15.93 2.48
CA GLN A 585 -0.66 16.39 2.34
C GLN A 585 -1.63 15.30 1.91
N LEU A 586 -2.92 15.54 2.14
CA LEU A 586 -4.03 14.76 1.59
C LEU A 586 -4.82 15.63 0.62
N LEU A 587 -4.98 15.12 -0.60
CA LEU A 587 -5.80 15.74 -1.65
C LEU A 587 -7.03 14.88 -1.96
N ALA A 588 -8.08 15.53 -2.50
CA ALA A 588 -9.29 14.86 -2.92
C ALA A 588 -9.81 15.35 -4.26
N VAL A 589 -10.42 14.44 -5.02
CA VAL A 589 -11.06 14.72 -6.30
C VAL A 589 -12.20 13.73 -6.55
N ILE A 590 -13.20 14.10 -7.35
CA ILE A 590 -14.28 13.20 -7.80
C ILE A 590 -14.06 12.90 -9.29
N PRO A 591 -13.33 11.83 -9.66
CA PRO A 591 -12.93 11.60 -11.05
C PRO A 591 -14.09 11.45 -12.02
N THR A 592 -15.23 10.88 -11.58
CA THR A 592 -16.43 10.71 -12.40
C THR A 592 -17.10 12.03 -12.79
N GLN A 593 -16.72 13.16 -12.18
CA GLN A 593 -17.21 14.49 -12.51
C GLN A 593 -16.27 15.26 -13.46
N LEU A 594 -15.04 14.78 -13.64
CA LEU A 594 -14.13 15.35 -14.63
C LEU A 594 -14.49 14.80 -16.00
N VAL A 595 -15.40 15.50 -16.69
CA VAL A 595 -15.91 15.07 -18.00
C VAL A 595 -15.79 16.18 -19.04
N ASP A 596 -15.59 15.78 -20.29
CA ASP A 596 -15.65 16.69 -21.42
C ASP A 596 -17.12 17.00 -21.84
N ALA A 597 -17.29 17.83 -22.87
CA ALA A 597 -18.60 18.20 -23.37
C ALA A 597 -19.43 17.00 -23.90
N SER A 598 -18.81 15.87 -24.16
CA SER A 598 -19.50 14.64 -24.59
C SER A 598 -19.91 13.76 -23.40
N GLY A 599 -19.49 14.11 -22.17
CA GLY A 599 -19.68 13.30 -20.96
C GLY A 599 -18.61 12.20 -20.76
N LYS A 600 -17.56 12.19 -21.57
CA LYS A 600 -16.43 11.26 -21.40
C LYS A 600 -15.51 11.76 -20.29
N GLN A 601 -15.09 10.88 -19.40
CA GLN A 601 -14.12 11.19 -18.37
C GLN A 601 -12.77 11.66 -18.97
N VAL A 602 -12.21 12.70 -18.36
CA VAL A 602 -10.93 13.30 -18.76
C VAL A 602 -9.96 13.34 -17.58
N PRO A 603 -8.64 13.40 -17.83
CA PRO A 603 -7.66 13.62 -16.78
C PRO A 603 -7.74 15.03 -16.18
N VAL A 604 -7.02 15.22 -15.08
CA VAL A 604 -6.81 16.55 -14.49
C VAL A 604 -5.90 17.37 -15.42
N ASP A 605 -6.39 18.52 -15.85
CA ASP A 605 -5.66 19.48 -16.68
C ASP A 605 -5.92 20.94 -16.22
N ALA A 606 -5.33 21.92 -16.89
CA ALA A 606 -5.44 23.33 -16.53
C ALA A 606 -6.90 23.86 -16.49
N ARG A 607 -7.87 23.19 -17.12
CA ARG A 607 -9.27 23.61 -17.17
C ARG A 607 -10.07 23.14 -15.96
N ASN A 608 -9.72 22.00 -15.39
CA ASN A 608 -10.47 21.33 -14.32
C ASN A 608 -9.64 21.07 -13.04
N GLN A 609 -8.36 21.48 -13.00
CA GLN A 609 -7.51 21.26 -11.83
C GLN A 609 -8.07 21.85 -10.53
N VAL A 610 -8.95 22.82 -10.59
CA VAL A 610 -9.64 23.42 -9.42
C VAL A 610 -10.50 22.41 -8.66
N ASP A 611 -10.91 21.31 -9.30
CA ASP A 611 -11.67 20.21 -8.70
C ASP A 611 -10.80 19.23 -7.92
N LEU A 612 -9.47 19.28 -8.09
CA LEU A 612 -8.50 18.63 -7.22
C LEU A 612 -8.18 19.56 -6.05
N ARG A 613 -8.54 19.17 -4.82
CA ARG A 613 -8.47 20.07 -3.65
C ARG A 613 -7.61 19.50 -2.54
N ARG A 614 -6.73 20.33 -1.97
CA ARG A 614 -5.98 20.00 -0.76
C ARG A 614 -6.91 20.10 0.45
N PHE A 615 -7.03 19.00 1.19
CA PHE A 615 -7.89 18.88 2.35
C PHE A 615 -7.12 19.00 3.66
N PHE A 616 -5.88 18.48 3.69
CA PHE A 616 -5.07 18.36 4.91
C PHE A 616 -3.60 18.56 4.57
N VAL A 617 -2.84 19.09 5.54
CA VAL A 617 -1.37 19.15 5.52
C VAL A 617 -0.85 18.63 6.86
N GLY A 618 0.13 17.74 6.83
CA GLY A 618 0.79 17.16 8.00
C GLY A 618 1.82 18.08 8.67
N PRO A 619 2.33 17.69 9.85
CA PRO A 619 3.41 18.41 10.54
C PRO A 619 4.74 18.30 9.78
N ASN A 620 5.76 19.02 10.23
CA ASN A 620 7.10 18.95 9.64
C ASN A 620 7.69 17.55 9.69
N GLY A 621 8.38 17.19 8.61
CA GLY A 621 9.16 15.95 8.51
C GLY A 621 8.35 14.67 8.39
N CYS A 622 7.01 14.76 8.44
CA CYS A 622 6.16 13.57 8.29
C CYS A 622 5.99 13.19 6.84
N GLU A 623 5.57 11.96 6.65
CA GLU A 623 4.77 11.45 5.56
C GLU A 623 3.31 11.42 6.02
N VAL A 624 2.38 11.69 5.10
CA VAL A 624 0.94 11.50 5.31
C VAL A 624 0.53 10.23 4.60
N THR A 625 0.02 9.25 5.34
CA THR A 625 -0.26 7.91 4.84
C THR A 625 -1.46 7.28 5.53
N GLY A 626 -1.97 6.18 4.98
CA GLY A 626 -3.01 5.34 5.55
C GLY A 626 -4.36 6.02 5.73
N LEU A 627 -5.35 5.58 5.01
CA LEU A 627 -6.70 6.13 5.00
C LEU A 627 -7.74 5.10 5.42
N ALA A 628 -8.58 5.43 6.39
CA ALA A 628 -9.76 4.63 6.71
C ALA A 628 -10.95 5.52 7.09
N PHE A 629 -12.14 5.09 6.70
CA PHE A 629 -13.39 5.78 7.01
C PHE A 629 -14.32 4.89 7.84
N THR A 630 -15.13 5.52 8.69
CA THR A 630 -16.29 4.84 9.27
C THR A 630 -17.36 4.58 8.20
N PRO A 631 -18.26 3.58 8.37
CA PRO A 631 -19.30 3.27 7.38
C PRO A 631 -20.21 4.45 6.99
N ASP A 632 -20.48 5.36 7.93
CA ASP A 632 -21.27 6.58 7.71
C ASP A 632 -20.45 7.75 7.17
N HIS A 633 -19.16 7.56 6.95
CA HIS A 633 -18.20 8.59 6.51
C HIS A 633 -18.08 9.82 7.42
N THR A 634 -18.54 9.77 8.68
CA THR A 634 -18.43 10.90 9.61
C THR A 634 -17.08 11.03 10.28
N THR A 635 -16.24 10.01 10.14
CA THR A 635 -14.87 10.00 10.67
C THR A 635 -13.90 9.52 9.60
N LEU A 636 -12.78 10.25 9.44
CA LEU A 636 -11.60 9.86 8.70
C LEU A 636 -10.48 9.58 9.71
N PHE A 637 -9.86 8.42 9.61
CA PHE A 637 -8.59 8.07 10.24
C PHE A 637 -7.48 8.27 9.21
N LEU A 638 -6.41 8.97 9.59
CA LEU A 638 -5.27 9.33 8.75
C LEU A 638 -3.99 9.14 9.57
N ASN A 639 -2.93 8.60 9.00
CA ASN A 639 -1.68 8.39 9.72
C ASN A 639 -0.66 9.49 9.44
N ILE A 640 0.08 9.85 10.50
CA ILE A 640 1.27 10.69 10.45
C ILE A 640 2.46 9.80 10.76
N GLN A 641 3.26 9.52 9.74
CA GLN A 641 4.49 8.75 9.85
C GLN A 641 5.68 9.70 10.13
N HIS A 642 6.66 9.27 10.88
CA HIS A 642 7.97 9.91 11.19
C HIS A 642 8.00 11.46 11.32
N PRO A 643 7.13 12.11 12.11
CA PRO A 643 7.18 13.55 12.30
C PRO A 643 8.48 13.99 12.99
N ASP A 644 8.93 15.25 12.75
CA ASP A 644 10.17 15.76 13.34
C ASP A 644 10.04 16.16 14.83
N ASN A 645 8.92 16.81 15.22
CA ASN A 645 8.77 17.41 16.55
C ASN A 645 7.29 17.48 16.97
N TRP A 646 6.51 16.45 16.67
CA TRP A 646 5.06 16.34 16.87
C TRP A 646 4.73 14.96 17.49
N PRO A 647 3.59 14.78 18.22
CA PRO A 647 2.59 15.78 18.58
C PRO A 647 2.92 16.51 19.89
N TRP A 648 2.48 17.77 19.98
CA TRP A 648 2.59 18.53 21.21
C TRP A 648 1.46 18.25 22.20
N ARG A 649 0.22 18.05 21.67
CA ARG A 649 -1.02 17.80 22.44
C ARG A 649 -1.95 16.86 21.69
N ASP A 650 -3.04 16.47 22.36
CA ASP A 650 -4.13 15.70 21.76
C ASP A 650 -4.81 16.40 20.57
N ASP A 651 -4.91 17.73 20.59
CA ASP A 651 -5.31 18.52 19.44
C ASP A 651 -4.15 18.54 18.45
N ALA A 652 -4.31 17.81 17.34
CA ALA A 652 -3.29 17.61 16.33
C ALA A 652 -2.91 18.93 15.61
N THR A 653 -3.77 19.95 15.67
CA THR A 653 -3.56 21.26 15.03
C THR A 653 -2.73 22.23 15.87
N VAL A 654 -2.38 21.85 17.10
CA VAL A 654 -1.55 22.67 17.99
C VAL A 654 -0.06 22.40 17.75
N ALA A 655 0.63 23.37 17.17
CA ALA A 655 2.05 23.27 16.93
C ALA A 655 2.87 23.18 18.23
N THR A 656 3.99 22.45 18.16
CA THR A 656 4.99 22.48 19.22
C THR A 656 5.51 23.92 19.38
N PRO A 657 5.51 24.49 20.61
CA PRO A 657 5.96 25.86 20.81
C PRO A 657 7.42 26.07 20.37
N ALA A 658 7.72 27.26 19.84
CA ALA A 658 9.07 27.61 19.44
C ALA A 658 10.06 27.34 20.58
N HIS A 659 11.19 26.72 20.28
CA HIS A 659 12.24 26.32 21.23
C HIS A 659 11.89 25.16 22.17
N GLN A 660 10.70 24.55 22.05
CA GLN A 660 10.38 23.29 22.71
C GLN A 660 10.74 22.10 21.79
N ARG A 661 11.05 20.99 22.45
CA ARG A 661 11.27 19.71 21.76
C ARG A 661 10.45 18.62 22.42
N VAL A 662 9.81 17.80 21.60
CA VAL A 662 9.18 16.56 22.04
C VAL A 662 9.90 15.39 21.39
N ARG A 663 9.86 14.24 22.01
CA ARG A 663 10.22 12.99 21.33
C ARG A 663 9.13 12.72 20.27
N PRO A 664 9.49 12.64 18.98
CA PRO A 664 8.48 12.48 17.94
C PRO A 664 7.74 11.16 18.08
N ARG A 665 6.44 11.20 17.79
CA ARG A 665 5.58 10.01 17.83
C ARG A 665 4.71 9.99 16.59
N SER A 666 4.91 8.99 15.73
CA SER A 666 3.90 8.66 14.72
C SER A 666 2.55 8.37 15.38
N ALA A 667 1.46 8.70 14.71
CA ALA A 667 0.13 8.53 15.28
C ALA A 667 -0.95 8.48 14.20
N THR A 668 -2.06 7.84 14.51
CA THR A 668 -3.31 8.06 13.78
C THR A 668 -3.90 9.40 14.19
N VAL A 669 -4.35 10.20 13.23
CA VAL A 669 -5.13 11.42 13.43
C VAL A 669 -6.57 11.14 13.05
N VAL A 670 -7.49 11.52 13.93
CA VAL A 670 -8.93 11.43 13.69
C VAL A 670 -9.42 12.77 13.21
N ILE A 671 -10.02 12.81 12.03
CA ILE A 671 -10.60 14.02 11.43
C ILE A 671 -12.12 13.89 11.41
N GLN A 672 -12.82 14.93 11.87
CA GLN A 672 -14.28 14.99 11.93
C GLN A 672 -14.79 16.38 11.55
N ARG A 673 -15.98 16.44 10.94
CA ARG A 673 -16.67 17.73 10.77
C ARG A 673 -17.20 18.23 12.11
N ASN A 674 -17.12 19.54 12.35
CA ASN A 674 -17.58 20.15 13.59
C ASN A 674 -19.10 20.10 13.76
N ASP A 675 -19.84 19.94 12.67
CA ASP A 675 -21.31 19.77 12.65
C ASP A 675 -21.76 18.30 12.67
N GLY A 676 -20.79 17.35 12.70
CA GLY A 676 -21.06 15.91 12.70
C GLY A 676 -21.43 15.31 11.34
N GLY A 677 -21.35 16.08 10.27
CA GLY A 677 -21.64 15.61 8.90
C GLY A 677 -20.55 14.71 8.31
N PRO A 678 -20.80 14.10 7.13
CA PRO A 678 -19.83 13.27 6.46
C PRO A 678 -18.60 14.06 5.98
N ILE A 679 -17.45 13.43 6.02
CA ILE A 679 -16.16 13.99 5.56
C ILE A 679 -16.22 14.29 4.05
N GLY A 680 -15.67 15.44 3.63
CA GLY A 680 -15.43 15.79 2.23
C GLY A 680 -16.63 16.29 1.44
N VAL A 681 -17.85 16.23 1.97
CA VAL A 681 -19.06 16.72 1.28
C VAL A 681 -19.75 17.83 2.05
N GLY A 682 -20.55 18.65 1.34
CA GLY A 682 -21.28 19.78 1.92
C GLY A 682 -22.57 19.37 2.62
#